data_345092472d623489035e92c0f34e119d
#
_entry.id   345092472d623489035e92c0f34e119d
#
_cell.length_a   1.000
_cell.length_b   1.000
_cell.length_c   1.000
_cell.angle_alpha   90.00
_cell.angle_beta   90.00
_cell.angle_gamma   90.00
#
_symmetry.space_group_name_H-M   'P 1'
#
loop_
_entity.id
_entity.type
_entity.pdbx_description
1 polymer ?
#
loop_
_entity_poly.entity_id
_entity_poly.type
_entity_poly.pdbx_seq_one_letter_code
_entity_poly.pdbx_strand_id
1 'polypeptide(L)'
;MSPAAPSQRDRSVPAKAGAGARRTALAAALALALATASPQAFPQTPATRDALLAQARQQHGTGHRLEALAACEDLLRRWPADADALRLRVRLLAELGAAVRALELARQLPTPLPAPELARLEADAAAHQARWAQAMPADTRHPYVEADRALASPDPAAVDDAIAAADRMIALARASRSREAAGAYQALRRRGGTLPAYADTPVADALLQQRQPEQAIPLYEAASRAQPGPYPEEEADPRIGLAHAYLEAGRHRDAQQWIDRVAASEPAWLPAPGSVRPRANPHKTEAELTAALVRQQTWRYREAWRRLEALRAEGPANASIWNQLADTERARGWPRRAEDTLVGAAGLDPDDTSIRLGAIDTWRELGDFPRVEPALREVEAVVPRDPQVQLARQAWDRQRGWQFDLEHDRGRGGSPNFGDADHETQATLQSPLLGERWRIYGITRLAAANLPEGHTQRERLGLGLRGYARGFEAYVQALPAVGNQTRRTALEAGLRWLPDDYWTYTLDWSNTGDADVPLRAHYYDITAHSLNVSAQWRASERSAIKLSANADRYSDGNRRHGWEAAWTQRAYTAPWFSVDGGLQAGATSNSRSDVPYYSPSCARWIAATGRLENMLYERYERSWSHQLDLSFGSYDECRYGSGWMASAHYGQRWAPHAGLAFGWGIGWNSQPYDGKRDNRVMLDLTLHWGE
;
A
#
# COMPACT_ATOMS: atom_id res chain seq x y z
N MET A 1 -8.67 47.77 -16.62
CA MET A 1 -8.72 48.56 -17.90
C MET A 1 -9.09 47.56 -19.00
N SER A 2 -10.38 47.54 -19.34
CA SER A 2 -10.85 46.98 -20.63
C SER A 2 -10.49 47.89 -21.77
N PRO A 3 -10.33 47.33 -23.00
CA PRO A 3 -11.40 47.57 -23.96
C PRO A 3 -11.74 46.36 -24.88
N ALA A 4 -13.07 46.17 -25.07
CA ALA A 4 -13.81 46.36 -26.32
C ALA A 4 -13.68 45.26 -27.39
N ALA A 5 -14.81 44.63 -27.67
CA ALA A 5 -15.11 43.83 -28.84
C ALA A 5 -15.22 44.69 -30.13
N PRO A 6 -15.16 44.06 -31.31
CA PRO A 6 -15.92 44.52 -32.45
C PRO A 6 -16.79 43.45 -33.13
N SER A 7 -18.07 43.77 -33.20
CA SER A 7 -19.02 43.81 -34.31
C SER A 7 -19.04 42.67 -35.34
N GLN A 8 -20.23 42.10 -35.44
CA GLN A 8 -20.83 41.34 -36.53
C GLN A 8 -20.61 42.01 -37.91
N ARG A 9 -20.35 41.21 -38.93
CA ARG A 9 -20.71 41.48 -40.32
C ARG A 9 -21.45 40.31 -40.91
N ASP A 10 -22.68 40.58 -41.17
CA ASP A 10 -23.60 39.88 -42.05
C ASP A 10 -22.95 39.65 -43.43
N ARG A 11 -23.02 38.46 -43.98
CA ARG A 11 -22.93 38.18 -45.41
C ARG A 11 -23.95 37.12 -45.78
N SER A 12 -25.04 37.60 -46.30
CA SER A 12 -26.03 36.85 -47.07
C SER A 12 -25.40 36.24 -48.33
N VAL A 13 -25.63 34.96 -48.58
CA VAL A 13 -25.36 34.32 -49.88
C VAL A 13 -26.65 33.64 -50.33
N PRO A 14 -27.02 33.81 -51.61
CA PRO A 14 -28.37 33.53 -52.09
C PRO A 14 -28.63 32.05 -52.32
N ALA A 15 -29.91 31.66 -52.09
CA ALA A 15 -30.47 30.37 -52.39
C ALA A 15 -30.38 29.98 -53.85
N LYS A 16 -29.81 28.83 -54.18
CA LYS A 16 -30.01 28.14 -55.46
C LYS A 16 -31.13 27.09 -55.27
N ALA A 17 -32.27 27.41 -55.78
CA ALA A 17 -33.34 26.46 -56.04
C ALA A 17 -32.93 25.58 -57.24
N GLY A 18 -33.09 24.26 -57.12
CA GLY A 18 -32.99 23.39 -58.28
C GLY A 18 -32.45 22.00 -58.05
N ALA A 19 -33.01 21.17 -57.15
CA ALA A 19 -32.76 19.72 -57.13
C ALA A 19 -33.92 18.85 -56.53
N GLY A 20 -35.11 19.46 -56.33
CA GLY A 20 -36.24 18.77 -55.71
C GLY A 20 -37.14 17.95 -56.68
N ALA A 21 -37.07 18.20 -57.96
CA ALA A 21 -38.03 17.65 -58.91
C ALA A 21 -37.68 16.27 -59.53
N ARG A 22 -36.44 15.79 -59.37
CA ARG A 22 -36.03 14.47 -59.91
C ARG A 22 -36.10 13.30 -58.92
N ARG A 23 -36.18 13.58 -57.62
CA ARG A 23 -36.25 12.53 -56.61
C ARG A 23 -37.69 12.07 -56.32
N THR A 24 -38.72 12.92 -56.52
CA THR A 24 -40.11 12.60 -56.37
C THR A 24 -40.68 11.76 -57.51
N ALA A 25 -40.17 11.90 -58.73
CA ALA A 25 -40.58 11.05 -59.86
C ALA A 25 -40.05 9.60 -59.76
N LEU A 26 -38.88 9.35 -59.18
CA LEU A 26 -38.33 8.02 -59.02
C LEU A 26 -39.02 7.25 -57.85
N ALA A 27 -39.39 7.96 -56.76
CA ALA A 27 -40.14 7.39 -55.66
C ALA A 27 -41.58 7.03 -56.02
N ALA A 28 -42.21 7.82 -56.88
CA ALA A 28 -43.57 7.51 -57.35
C ALA A 28 -43.59 6.33 -58.34
N ALA A 29 -42.55 6.21 -59.19
CA ALA A 29 -42.42 5.07 -60.13
C ALA A 29 -42.11 3.74 -59.36
N LEU A 30 -41.33 3.77 -58.27
CA LEU A 30 -41.06 2.60 -57.44
C LEU A 30 -42.28 2.19 -56.62
N ALA A 31 -43.06 3.14 -56.14
CA ALA A 31 -44.29 2.89 -55.39
C ALA A 31 -45.42 2.32 -56.31
N LEU A 32 -45.48 2.71 -57.59
CA LEU A 32 -46.44 2.18 -58.53
C LEU A 32 -46.04 0.79 -59.07
N ALA A 33 -44.74 0.44 -59.11
CA ALA A 33 -44.23 -0.87 -59.46
C ALA A 33 -44.41 -1.91 -58.33
N LEU A 34 -44.45 -1.46 -57.08
CA LEU A 34 -44.73 -2.29 -55.88
C LEU A 34 -46.23 -2.48 -55.66
N ALA A 35 -47.09 -1.68 -56.21
CA ALA A 35 -48.55 -1.78 -56.05
C ALA A 35 -49.23 -2.75 -57.07
N THR A 36 -48.48 -3.22 -58.09
CA THR A 36 -49.07 -4.14 -59.09
C THR A 36 -48.60 -5.60 -58.96
N ALA A 37 -47.70 -5.89 -57.98
CA ALA A 37 -47.43 -7.26 -57.56
C ALA A 37 -48.39 -7.65 -56.43
N SER A 38 -49.61 -7.97 -56.78
CA SER A 38 -50.46 -8.76 -55.87
C SER A 38 -49.75 -10.10 -55.65
N PRO A 39 -49.38 -10.43 -54.43
CA PRO A 39 -49.04 -11.81 -54.13
C PRO A 39 -50.36 -12.59 -54.35
N GLN A 40 -50.38 -13.49 -55.32
CA GLN A 40 -51.39 -14.53 -55.31
C GLN A 40 -51.25 -15.22 -53.91
N ALA A 41 -52.16 -14.88 -53.03
CA ALA A 41 -52.35 -15.62 -51.80
C ALA A 41 -52.83 -17.00 -52.21
N PHE A 42 -51.87 -17.92 -52.37
CA PHE A 42 -52.20 -19.33 -52.24
C PHE A 42 -52.94 -19.47 -50.89
N PRO A 43 -54.08 -20.17 -50.84
CA PRO A 43 -54.67 -20.48 -49.57
C PRO A 43 -53.69 -21.30 -48.77
N GLN A 44 -52.97 -20.62 -47.87
CA GLN A 44 -52.13 -21.32 -46.89
C GLN A 44 -53.10 -22.09 -46.01
N THR A 45 -53.20 -23.39 -46.22
CA THR A 45 -53.77 -24.31 -45.24
C THR A 45 -53.26 -23.87 -43.88
N PRO A 46 -54.12 -23.62 -42.91
CA PRO A 46 -53.66 -23.17 -41.60
C PRO A 46 -52.61 -24.16 -41.12
N ALA A 47 -51.38 -23.70 -40.95
CA ALA A 47 -50.28 -24.54 -40.54
C ALA A 47 -50.66 -25.31 -39.29
N THR A 48 -50.68 -26.61 -39.36
CA THR A 48 -51.05 -27.48 -38.23
C THR A 48 -49.98 -27.36 -37.15
N ARG A 49 -50.33 -27.63 -35.94
CA ARG A 49 -49.37 -27.68 -34.79
C ARG A 49 -48.11 -28.47 -35.12
N ASP A 50 -48.30 -29.66 -35.70
CA ASP A 50 -47.19 -30.59 -36.04
C ASP A 50 -46.32 -30.06 -37.18
N ALA A 51 -46.91 -29.36 -38.17
CA ALA A 51 -46.13 -28.72 -39.24
C ALA A 51 -45.24 -27.60 -38.74
N LEU A 52 -45.72 -26.75 -37.87
CA LEU A 52 -44.91 -25.66 -37.25
C LEU A 52 -43.81 -26.23 -36.34
N LEU A 53 -44.11 -27.26 -35.56
CA LEU A 53 -43.10 -27.91 -34.71
C LEU A 53 -42.03 -28.61 -35.52
N ALA A 54 -42.42 -29.29 -36.61
CA ALA A 54 -41.47 -29.90 -37.53
C ALA A 54 -40.59 -28.85 -38.20
N GLN A 55 -41.14 -27.72 -38.64
CA GLN A 55 -40.39 -26.59 -39.20
C GLN A 55 -39.37 -26.06 -38.21
N ALA A 56 -39.79 -25.77 -36.97
CA ALA A 56 -38.89 -25.27 -35.93
C ALA A 56 -37.76 -26.24 -35.62
N ARG A 57 -38.04 -27.55 -35.54
CA ARG A 57 -37.02 -28.60 -35.33
C ARG A 57 -36.08 -28.76 -36.55
N GLN A 58 -36.58 -28.63 -37.77
CA GLN A 58 -35.73 -28.66 -38.98
C GLN A 58 -34.79 -27.47 -39.01
N GLN A 59 -35.29 -26.26 -38.78
CA GLN A 59 -34.45 -25.03 -38.73
C GLN A 59 -33.40 -25.12 -37.63
N HIS A 60 -33.78 -25.63 -36.45
CA HIS A 60 -32.83 -25.90 -35.36
C HIS A 60 -31.74 -26.89 -35.81
N GLY A 61 -32.10 -28.02 -36.43
CA GLY A 61 -31.17 -29.05 -36.90
C GLY A 61 -30.23 -28.58 -38.02
N THR A 62 -30.63 -27.55 -38.78
CA THR A 62 -29.76 -26.91 -39.81
C THR A 62 -28.98 -25.71 -39.30
N GLY A 63 -29.06 -25.39 -37.98
CA GLY A 63 -28.30 -24.31 -37.36
C GLY A 63 -28.93 -22.93 -37.48
N HIS A 64 -30.12 -22.80 -38.09
CA HIS A 64 -30.87 -21.54 -38.22
C HIS A 64 -31.67 -21.28 -36.93
N ARG A 65 -30.96 -20.95 -35.83
CA ARG A 65 -31.55 -20.87 -34.49
C ARG A 65 -32.55 -19.74 -34.29
N LEU A 66 -32.36 -18.58 -34.94
CA LEU A 66 -33.28 -17.45 -34.86
C LEU A 66 -34.59 -17.72 -35.56
N GLU A 67 -34.52 -18.33 -36.75
CA GLU A 67 -35.70 -18.75 -37.52
C GLU A 67 -36.46 -19.86 -36.81
N ALA A 68 -35.70 -20.83 -36.20
CA ALA A 68 -36.33 -21.87 -35.36
C ALA A 68 -37.05 -21.28 -34.16
N LEU A 69 -36.46 -20.23 -33.48
CA LEU A 69 -37.12 -19.55 -32.39
C LEU A 69 -38.36 -18.80 -32.84
N ALA A 70 -38.34 -18.12 -34.00
CA ALA A 70 -39.48 -17.44 -34.56
C ALA A 70 -40.63 -18.42 -34.87
N ALA A 71 -40.34 -19.57 -35.52
CA ALA A 71 -41.35 -20.60 -35.78
C ALA A 71 -41.92 -21.21 -34.49
N CYS A 72 -41.09 -21.38 -33.46
CA CYS A 72 -41.48 -21.83 -32.13
C CYS A 72 -42.40 -20.81 -31.42
N GLU A 73 -42.12 -19.51 -31.50
CA GLU A 73 -42.96 -18.46 -30.98
C GLU A 73 -44.30 -18.34 -31.71
N ASP A 74 -44.31 -18.56 -33.04
CA ASP A 74 -45.55 -18.60 -33.82
C ASP A 74 -46.44 -19.77 -33.38
N LEU A 75 -45.87 -20.91 -33.09
CA LEU A 75 -46.55 -22.07 -32.54
C LEU A 75 -47.15 -21.74 -31.15
N LEU A 76 -46.33 -21.18 -30.25
CA LEU A 76 -46.73 -20.86 -28.90
C LEU A 76 -47.77 -19.75 -28.81
N ARG A 77 -47.86 -18.84 -29.79
CA ARG A 77 -48.95 -17.87 -29.89
C ARG A 77 -50.31 -18.54 -30.13
N ARG A 78 -50.35 -19.67 -30.83
CA ARG A 78 -51.58 -20.42 -31.11
C ARG A 78 -51.88 -21.50 -30.08
N TRP A 79 -50.83 -22.14 -29.55
CA TRP A 79 -50.91 -23.18 -28.52
C TRP A 79 -49.96 -22.88 -27.37
N PRO A 80 -50.31 -21.96 -26.44
CA PRO A 80 -49.42 -21.48 -25.39
C PRO A 80 -48.93 -22.55 -24.41
N ALA A 81 -49.66 -23.66 -24.27
CA ALA A 81 -49.34 -24.75 -23.36
C ALA A 81 -48.64 -25.95 -24.04
N ASP A 82 -48.19 -25.79 -25.28
CA ASP A 82 -47.55 -26.90 -26.01
C ASP A 82 -46.17 -27.25 -25.36
N ALA A 83 -46.11 -28.41 -24.73
CA ALA A 83 -44.96 -28.84 -23.95
C ALA A 83 -43.68 -29.02 -24.80
N ASP A 84 -43.79 -29.49 -26.05
CA ASP A 84 -42.66 -29.67 -26.95
C ASP A 84 -42.08 -28.34 -27.42
N ALA A 85 -42.96 -27.42 -27.78
CA ALA A 85 -42.57 -26.08 -28.19
C ALA A 85 -41.94 -25.29 -27.02
N LEU A 86 -42.51 -25.39 -25.81
CA LEU A 86 -41.92 -24.77 -24.64
C LEU A 86 -40.54 -25.30 -24.33
N ARG A 87 -40.30 -26.61 -24.42
CA ARG A 87 -38.96 -27.20 -24.23
C ARG A 87 -38.00 -26.77 -25.35
N LEU A 88 -38.43 -26.76 -26.62
CA LEU A 88 -37.59 -26.31 -27.72
C LEU A 88 -37.24 -24.83 -27.58
N ARG A 89 -38.16 -23.99 -27.14
CA ARG A 89 -37.92 -22.58 -26.85
C ARG A 89 -36.84 -22.39 -25.80
N VAL A 90 -36.92 -23.12 -24.69
CA VAL A 90 -35.87 -23.09 -23.64
C VAL A 90 -34.53 -23.44 -24.20
N ARG A 91 -34.41 -24.50 -24.96
CA ARG A 91 -33.15 -24.95 -25.59
C ARG A 91 -32.60 -23.91 -26.56
N LEU A 92 -33.46 -23.38 -27.45
CA LEU A 92 -33.04 -22.35 -28.42
C LEU A 92 -32.55 -21.07 -27.75
N LEU A 93 -33.26 -20.62 -26.70
CA LEU A 93 -32.82 -19.45 -25.92
C LEU A 93 -31.44 -19.68 -25.24
N ALA A 94 -31.21 -20.87 -24.69
CA ALA A 94 -29.92 -21.22 -24.10
C ALA A 94 -28.80 -21.20 -25.16
N GLU A 95 -29.05 -21.82 -26.33
CA GLU A 95 -28.08 -21.86 -27.44
C GLU A 95 -27.82 -20.48 -28.07
N LEU A 96 -28.75 -19.56 -27.98
CA LEU A 96 -28.62 -18.17 -28.42
C LEU A 96 -27.96 -17.26 -27.36
N GLY A 97 -27.54 -17.83 -26.21
CA GLY A 97 -26.87 -17.10 -25.15
C GLY A 97 -27.80 -16.44 -24.13
N ALA A 98 -29.13 -16.62 -24.23
CA ALA A 98 -30.09 -16.12 -23.27
C ALA A 98 -30.33 -17.10 -22.10
N ALA A 99 -29.23 -17.64 -21.52
CA ALA A 99 -29.27 -18.72 -20.54
C ALA A 99 -30.10 -18.39 -19.29
N VAL A 100 -30.03 -17.15 -18.77
CA VAL A 100 -30.81 -16.71 -17.61
C VAL A 100 -32.32 -16.77 -17.92
N ARG A 101 -32.73 -16.26 -19.09
CA ARG A 101 -34.13 -16.30 -19.51
C ARG A 101 -34.60 -17.73 -19.79
N ALA A 102 -33.75 -18.55 -20.39
CA ALA A 102 -34.00 -19.97 -20.60
C ALA A 102 -34.26 -20.70 -19.27
N LEU A 103 -33.44 -20.44 -18.24
CA LEU A 103 -33.61 -21.03 -16.91
C LEU A 103 -34.91 -20.60 -16.22
N GLU A 104 -35.28 -19.32 -16.30
CA GLU A 104 -36.56 -18.85 -15.79
C GLU A 104 -37.75 -19.60 -16.42
N LEU A 105 -37.74 -19.76 -17.73
CA LEU A 105 -38.76 -20.48 -18.45
C LEU A 105 -38.72 -21.99 -18.17
N ALA A 106 -37.54 -22.59 -18.04
CA ALA A 106 -37.38 -23.99 -17.67
C ALA A 106 -38.05 -24.33 -16.34
N ARG A 107 -37.95 -23.44 -15.37
CA ARG A 107 -38.62 -23.59 -14.04
C ARG A 107 -40.16 -23.49 -14.11
N GLN A 108 -40.70 -22.91 -15.17
CA GLN A 108 -42.15 -22.75 -15.41
C GLN A 108 -42.72 -23.86 -16.30
N LEU A 109 -41.88 -24.79 -16.79
CA LEU A 109 -42.34 -25.88 -17.65
C LEU A 109 -43.33 -26.79 -16.92
N PRO A 110 -44.42 -27.23 -17.57
CA PRO A 110 -45.39 -28.19 -17.02
C PRO A 110 -44.73 -29.51 -16.63
N THR A 111 -43.68 -29.91 -17.37
CA THR A 111 -42.89 -31.10 -17.08
C THR A 111 -41.43 -30.64 -16.93
N PRO A 112 -40.80 -30.85 -15.76
CA PRO A 112 -39.42 -30.45 -15.53
C PRO A 112 -38.45 -31.03 -16.58
N LEU A 113 -37.36 -30.29 -16.86
CA LEU A 113 -36.26 -30.80 -17.66
C LEU A 113 -35.58 -31.97 -16.95
N PRO A 114 -34.96 -32.91 -17.70
CA PRO A 114 -34.08 -33.90 -17.10
C PRO A 114 -33.01 -33.26 -16.23
N ALA A 115 -32.69 -33.87 -15.10
CA ALA A 115 -31.73 -33.30 -14.11
C ALA A 115 -30.37 -32.87 -14.72
N PRO A 116 -29.74 -33.63 -15.65
CA PRO A 116 -28.50 -33.19 -16.29
C PRO A 116 -28.68 -31.97 -17.19
N GLU A 117 -29.82 -31.84 -17.89
CA GLU A 117 -30.11 -30.71 -18.77
C GLU A 117 -30.39 -29.44 -17.96
N LEU A 118 -31.10 -29.57 -16.85
CA LEU A 118 -31.34 -28.46 -15.92
C LEU A 118 -30.02 -28.01 -15.25
N ALA A 119 -29.21 -28.93 -14.78
CA ALA A 119 -27.92 -28.61 -14.18
C ALA A 119 -26.99 -27.89 -15.17
N ARG A 120 -26.99 -28.30 -16.44
CA ARG A 120 -26.25 -27.61 -17.48
C ARG A 120 -26.77 -26.19 -17.70
N LEU A 121 -28.08 -26.01 -17.78
CA LEU A 121 -28.69 -24.70 -17.96
C LEU A 121 -28.45 -23.77 -16.77
N GLU A 122 -28.44 -24.30 -15.55
CA GLU A 122 -28.07 -23.55 -14.34
C GLU A 122 -26.61 -23.11 -14.38
N ALA A 123 -25.72 -23.98 -14.82
CA ALA A 123 -24.30 -23.65 -14.99
C ALA A 123 -24.09 -22.55 -16.06
N ASP A 124 -24.77 -22.67 -17.21
CA ASP A 124 -24.69 -21.66 -18.28
C ASP A 124 -25.27 -20.31 -17.83
N ALA A 125 -26.37 -20.30 -17.06
CA ALA A 125 -26.93 -19.08 -16.50
C ALA A 125 -26.01 -18.43 -15.46
N ALA A 126 -25.37 -19.24 -14.60
CA ALA A 126 -24.38 -18.77 -13.65
C ALA A 126 -23.14 -18.17 -14.33
N ALA A 127 -22.64 -18.84 -15.37
CA ALA A 127 -21.53 -18.37 -16.19
C ALA A 127 -21.86 -17.03 -16.87
N HIS A 128 -23.07 -16.90 -17.39
CA HIS A 128 -23.55 -15.64 -17.99
C HIS A 128 -23.60 -14.51 -16.96
N GLN A 129 -24.14 -14.76 -15.78
CA GLN A 129 -24.16 -13.77 -14.69
C GLN A 129 -22.75 -13.37 -14.22
N ALA A 130 -21.81 -14.33 -14.16
CA ALA A 130 -20.44 -14.05 -13.79
C ALA A 130 -19.75 -13.12 -14.82
N ARG A 131 -19.94 -13.36 -16.12
CA ARG A 131 -19.45 -12.47 -17.19
C ARG A 131 -20.12 -11.10 -17.16
N TRP A 132 -21.42 -11.07 -16.87
CA TRP A 132 -22.13 -9.81 -16.70
C TRP A 132 -21.56 -9.00 -15.53
N ALA A 133 -21.32 -9.63 -14.38
CA ALA A 133 -20.72 -8.99 -13.22
C ALA A 133 -19.32 -8.42 -13.52
N GLN A 134 -18.55 -9.07 -14.40
CA GLN A 134 -17.25 -8.56 -14.85
C GLN A 134 -17.38 -7.32 -15.74
N ALA A 135 -18.38 -7.30 -16.64
CA ALA A 135 -18.58 -6.21 -17.60
C ALA A 135 -19.29 -4.98 -17.00
N MET A 136 -20.00 -5.13 -15.87
CA MET A 136 -20.67 -4.02 -15.22
C MET A 136 -19.68 -3.10 -14.50
N PRO A 137 -19.82 -1.77 -14.59
CA PRO A 137 -19.09 -0.83 -13.77
C PRO A 137 -19.25 -1.17 -12.29
N ALA A 138 -18.17 -1.06 -11.52
CA ALA A 138 -18.23 -1.31 -10.09
C ALA A 138 -19.11 -0.24 -9.42
N ASP A 139 -20.17 -0.66 -8.73
CA ASP A 139 -20.90 0.21 -7.80
C ASP A 139 -20.03 0.37 -6.55
N THR A 140 -19.54 1.58 -6.31
CA THR A 140 -18.67 1.90 -5.17
C THR A 140 -19.33 1.63 -3.82
N ARG A 141 -20.67 1.64 -3.75
CA ARG A 141 -21.42 1.35 -2.52
C ARG A 141 -21.77 -0.12 -2.33
N HIS A 142 -21.88 -0.87 -3.41
CA HIS A 142 -22.27 -2.28 -3.40
C HIS A 142 -21.43 -3.11 -4.38
N PRO A 143 -20.10 -3.11 -4.22
CA PRO A 143 -19.16 -3.61 -5.24
C PRO A 143 -19.26 -5.12 -5.50
N TYR A 144 -19.91 -5.88 -4.61
CA TYR A 144 -19.98 -7.34 -4.69
C TYR A 144 -21.33 -7.91 -5.17
N VAL A 145 -22.37 -7.08 -5.35
CA VAL A 145 -23.75 -7.55 -5.57
C VAL A 145 -23.87 -8.47 -6.77
N GLU A 146 -23.33 -8.09 -7.93
CA GLU A 146 -23.46 -8.89 -9.15
C GLU A 146 -22.63 -10.19 -9.07
N ALA A 147 -21.45 -10.12 -8.49
CA ALA A 147 -20.60 -11.29 -8.29
C ALA A 147 -21.25 -12.27 -7.28
N ASP A 148 -21.77 -11.77 -6.18
CA ASP A 148 -22.48 -12.60 -5.18
C ASP A 148 -23.74 -13.23 -5.78
N ARG A 149 -24.45 -12.52 -6.66
CA ARG A 149 -25.60 -13.06 -7.39
C ARG A 149 -25.19 -14.24 -8.30
N ALA A 150 -24.08 -14.10 -9.05
CA ALA A 150 -23.54 -15.18 -9.86
C ALA A 150 -23.13 -16.40 -9.02
N LEU A 151 -22.58 -16.15 -7.83
CA LEU A 151 -22.13 -17.20 -6.91
C LEU A 151 -23.28 -17.89 -6.13
N ALA A 152 -24.47 -17.31 -6.11
CA ALA A 152 -25.65 -17.93 -5.51
C ALA A 152 -26.18 -19.14 -6.30
N SER A 153 -25.76 -19.30 -7.56
CA SER A 153 -26.08 -20.48 -8.38
C SER A 153 -25.24 -21.70 -7.96
N PRO A 154 -25.73 -22.94 -8.21
CA PRO A 154 -25.01 -24.16 -7.88
C PRO A 154 -23.58 -24.20 -8.45
N ASP A 155 -22.68 -24.88 -7.74
CA ASP A 155 -21.28 -25.00 -8.16
C ASP A 155 -21.18 -25.80 -9.49
N PRO A 156 -20.64 -25.22 -10.57
CA PRO A 156 -20.45 -25.91 -11.84
C PRO A 156 -19.44 -27.08 -11.77
N ALA A 157 -18.75 -27.27 -10.67
CA ALA A 157 -17.88 -28.44 -10.48
C ALA A 157 -18.65 -29.77 -10.57
N ALA A 158 -19.99 -29.73 -10.40
CA ALA A 158 -20.87 -30.88 -10.65
C ALA A 158 -21.09 -31.18 -12.15
N VAL A 159 -20.73 -30.22 -13.03
CA VAL A 159 -20.94 -30.29 -14.47
C VAL A 159 -19.56 -30.22 -15.11
N ASP A 160 -18.71 -31.02 -15.16
CA ASP A 160 -17.33 -31.05 -15.71
C ASP A 160 -17.11 -30.07 -16.90
N ASP A 161 -17.36 -28.78 -16.66
CA ASP A 161 -17.31 -27.69 -17.61
C ASP A 161 -16.26 -26.68 -17.23
N ALA A 162 -15.16 -26.68 -17.97
CA ALA A 162 -14.02 -25.77 -17.73
C ALA A 162 -14.42 -24.28 -17.90
N ILE A 163 -15.36 -23.96 -18.77
CA ILE A 163 -15.84 -22.60 -19.00
C ILE A 163 -16.65 -22.11 -17.78
N ALA A 164 -17.61 -22.91 -17.33
CA ALA A 164 -18.41 -22.57 -16.16
C ALA A 164 -17.54 -22.46 -14.88
N ALA A 165 -16.55 -23.34 -14.74
CA ALA A 165 -15.58 -23.25 -13.64
C ALA A 165 -14.74 -21.97 -13.71
N ALA A 166 -14.29 -21.56 -14.90
CA ALA A 166 -13.53 -20.34 -15.12
C ALA A 166 -14.39 -19.09 -14.80
N ASP A 167 -15.63 -19.03 -15.29
CA ASP A 167 -16.53 -17.92 -15.02
C ASP A 167 -16.87 -17.80 -13.50
N ARG A 168 -16.97 -18.96 -12.82
CA ARG A 168 -17.12 -18.94 -11.35
C ARG A 168 -15.85 -18.41 -10.64
N MET A 169 -14.65 -18.75 -11.11
CA MET A 169 -13.41 -18.18 -10.56
C MET A 169 -13.36 -16.65 -10.75
N ILE A 170 -13.80 -16.15 -11.91
CA ILE A 170 -13.94 -14.70 -12.16
C ILE A 170 -14.91 -14.06 -11.17
N ALA A 171 -16.10 -14.66 -10.97
CA ALA A 171 -17.05 -14.17 -9.99
C ALA A 171 -16.50 -14.17 -8.56
N LEU A 172 -15.75 -15.21 -8.17
CA LEU A 172 -15.07 -15.27 -6.87
C LEU A 172 -14.01 -14.16 -6.72
N ALA A 173 -13.19 -13.93 -7.75
CA ALA A 173 -12.22 -12.85 -7.76
C ALA A 173 -12.91 -11.48 -7.62
N ARG A 174 -13.97 -11.25 -8.38
CA ARG A 174 -14.76 -10.02 -8.33
C ARG A 174 -15.48 -9.80 -7.00
N ALA A 175 -15.87 -10.88 -6.31
CA ALA A 175 -16.43 -10.82 -4.96
C ALA A 175 -15.36 -10.66 -3.86
N SER A 176 -14.10 -10.43 -4.19
CA SER A 176 -12.95 -10.43 -3.27
C SER A 176 -12.81 -11.72 -2.45
N ARG A 177 -13.25 -12.85 -3.02
CA ARG A 177 -13.10 -14.21 -2.48
C ARG A 177 -11.90 -14.92 -3.10
N SER A 178 -10.77 -14.22 -3.15
CA SER A 178 -9.56 -14.61 -3.90
C SER A 178 -8.96 -15.94 -3.44
N ARG A 179 -9.11 -16.28 -2.16
CA ARG A 179 -8.69 -17.61 -1.64
C ARG A 179 -9.45 -18.75 -2.30
N GLU A 180 -10.75 -18.57 -2.49
CA GLU A 180 -11.60 -19.58 -3.13
C GLU A 180 -11.33 -19.66 -4.63
N ALA A 181 -11.12 -18.51 -5.28
CA ALA A 181 -10.73 -18.45 -6.69
C ALA A 181 -9.40 -19.18 -6.94
N ALA A 182 -8.37 -18.90 -6.15
CA ALA A 182 -7.08 -19.56 -6.22
C ALA A 182 -7.17 -21.06 -5.93
N GLY A 183 -7.99 -21.46 -4.95
CA GLY A 183 -8.25 -22.87 -4.64
C GLY A 183 -8.94 -23.62 -5.80
N ALA A 184 -9.92 -22.99 -6.44
CA ALA A 184 -10.62 -23.54 -7.61
C ALA A 184 -9.65 -23.69 -8.81
N TYR A 185 -8.80 -22.70 -9.05
CA TYR A 185 -7.75 -22.78 -10.08
C TYR A 185 -6.79 -23.95 -9.83
N GLN A 186 -6.31 -24.09 -8.60
CA GLN A 186 -5.41 -25.21 -8.25
C GLN A 186 -6.11 -26.57 -8.39
N ALA A 187 -7.41 -26.66 -8.09
CA ALA A 187 -8.20 -27.86 -8.30
C ALA A 187 -8.36 -28.20 -9.79
N LEU A 188 -8.61 -27.19 -10.64
CA LEU A 188 -8.65 -27.34 -12.11
C LEU A 188 -7.31 -27.88 -12.64
N ARG A 189 -6.20 -27.28 -12.21
CA ARG A 189 -4.85 -27.70 -12.62
C ARG A 189 -4.53 -29.14 -12.22
N ARG A 190 -4.91 -29.56 -11.02
CA ARG A 190 -4.70 -30.94 -10.53
C ARG A 190 -5.46 -31.98 -11.36
N ARG A 191 -6.60 -31.61 -11.96
CA ARG A 191 -7.37 -32.47 -12.87
C ARG A 191 -6.85 -32.43 -14.31
N GLY A 192 -5.76 -31.70 -14.59
CA GLY A 192 -5.22 -31.54 -15.95
C GLY A 192 -6.01 -30.57 -16.83
N GLY A 193 -6.96 -29.83 -16.25
CA GLY A 193 -7.74 -28.83 -16.97
C GLY A 193 -6.91 -27.58 -17.34
N THR A 194 -7.30 -26.94 -18.42
CA THR A 194 -6.71 -25.68 -18.89
C THR A 194 -7.66 -24.53 -18.65
N LEU A 195 -7.11 -23.37 -18.26
CA LEU A 195 -7.88 -22.16 -18.08
C LEU A 195 -8.14 -21.52 -19.45
N PRO A 196 -9.37 -21.09 -19.78
CA PRO A 196 -9.63 -20.27 -20.97
C PRO A 196 -8.89 -18.93 -20.86
N ALA A 197 -8.34 -18.43 -21.98
CA ALA A 197 -7.47 -17.26 -22.01
C ALA A 197 -8.12 -15.98 -21.39
N TYR A 198 -9.43 -15.81 -21.53
CA TYR A 198 -10.13 -14.66 -20.93
C TYR A 198 -10.17 -14.66 -19.40
N ALA A 199 -9.91 -15.80 -18.77
CA ALA A 199 -9.88 -15.94 -17.32
C ALA A 199 -8.46 -15.81 -16.72
N ASP A 200 -7.41 -15.76 -17.57
CA ASP A 200 -6.01 -15.70 -17.11
C ASP A 200 -5.78 -14.49 -16.20
N THR A 201 -6.19 -13.28 -16.60
CA THR A 201 -6.00 -12.05 -15.83
C THR A 201 -6.75 -12.07 -14.50
N PRO A 202 -8.08 -12.31 -14.43
CA PRO A 202 -8.80 -12.33 -13.14
C PRO A 202 -8.29 -13.41 -12.18
N VAL A 203 -7.86 -14.56 -12.69
CA VAL A 203 -7.30 -15.63 -11.85
C VAL A 203 -5.89 -15.25 -11.37
N ALA A 204 -5.09 -14.61 -12.21
CA ALA A 204 -3.78 -14.10 -11.83
C ALA A 204 -3.90 -13.01 -10.74
N ASP A 205 -4.89 -12.10 -10.85
CA ASP A 205 -5.20 -11.10 -9.83
C ASP A 205 -5.55 -11.78 -8.48
N ALA A 206 -6.39 -12.82 -8.51
CA ALA A 206 -6.75 -13.56 -7.32
C ALA A 206 -5.54 -14.27 -6.67
N LEU A 207 -4.65 -14.84 -7.48
CA LEU A 207 -3.40 -15.44 -7.02
C LEU A 207 -2.46 -14.40 -6.39
N LEU A 208 -2.34 -13.23 -7.01
CA LEU A 208 -1.53 -12.12 -6.50
C LEU A 208 -2.08 -11.63 -5.16
N GLN A 209 -3.39 -11.42 -5.03
CA GLN A 209 -4.04 -11.09 -3.76
C GLN A 209 -3.84 -12.17 -2.68
N GLN A 210 -3.62 -13.43 -3.07
CA GLN A 210 -3.24 -14.51 -2.16
C GLN A 210 -1.72 -14.63 -1.95
N ARG A 211 -0.95 -13.61 -2.37
CA ARG A 211 0.51 -13.55 -2.21
C ARG A 211 1.25 -14.70 -2.88
N GLN A 212 0.75 -15.11 -4.06
CA GLN A 212 1.31 -16.18 -4.88
C GLN A 212 1.80 -15.64 -6.25
N PRO A 213 2.71 -14.65 -6.26
CA PRO A 213 3.13 -13.98 -7.49
C PRO A 213 3.79 -14.93 -8.49
N GLU A 214 4.50 -15.95 -8.01
CA GLU A 214 5.16 -16.94 -8.89
C GLU A 214 4.15 -17.77 -9.70
N GLN A 215 2.92 -17.95 -9.19
CA GLN A 215 1.84 -18.62 -9.92
C GLN A 215 1.06 -17.65 -10.82
N ALA A 216 0.98 -16.36 -10.44
CA ALA A 216 0.32 -15.32 -11.23
C ALA A 216 1.12 -14.93 -12.48
N ILE A 217 2.46 -14.82 -12.39
CA ILE A 217 3.35 -14.42 -13.50
C ILE A 217 3.06 -15.16 -14.79
N PRO A 218 3.04 -16.51 -14.85
CA PRO A 218 2.82 -17.22 -16.13
C PRO A 218 1.44 -16.96 -16.74
N LEU A 219 0.41 -16.67 -15.93
CA LEU A 219 -0.92 -16.30 -16.43
C LEU A 219 -0.92 -14.90 -17.05
N TYR A 220 -0.34 -13.92 -16.36
CA TYR A 220 -0.19 -12.56 -16.92
C TYR A 220 0.68 -12.55 -18.18
N GLU A 221 1.75 -13.36 -18.23
CA GLU A 221 2.57 -13.51 -19.43
C GLU A 221 1.79 -14.15 -20.58
N ALA A 222 0.92 -15.12 -20.29
CA ALA A 222 0.07 -15.76 -21.30
C ALA A 222 -0.97 -14.76 -21.83
N ALA A 223 -1.66 -14.05 -20.95
CA ALA A 223 -2.64 -13.02 -21.30
C ALA A 223 -2.00 -11.90 -22.15
N SER A 224 -0.84 -11.38 -21.71
CA SER A 224 -0.11 -10.31 -22.42
C SER A 224 0.38 -10.73 -23.81
N ARG A 225 0.69 -12.02 -24.01
CA ARG A 225 1.07 -12.56 -25.34
C ARG A 225 -0.13 -12.79 -26.24
N ALA A 226 -1.26 -13.24 -25.67
CA ALA A 226 -2.49 -13.48 -26.42
C ALA A 226 -3.08 -12.16 -26.94
N GLN A 227 -2.97 -11.09 -26.17
CA GLN A 227 -3.45 -9.76 -26.54
C GLN A 227 -2.39 -8.71 -26.17
N PRO A 228 -1.53 -8.30 -27.09
CA PRO A 228 -0.45 -7.34 -26.80
C PRO A 228 -0.93 -5.87 -26.63
N GLY A 229 -2.24 -5.61 -26.71
CA GLY A 229 -2.88 -4.29 -26.62
C GLY A 229 -3.28 -3.72 -27.99
N PRO A 230 -3.98 -2.60 -28.09
CA PRO A 230 -4.53 -1.88 -26.93
C PRO A 230 -5.68 -2.63 -26.26
N TYR A 231 -5.84 -2.43 -24.95
CA TYR A 231 -6.94 -3.03 -24.18
C TYR A 231 -8.16 -2.11 -24.18
N PRO A 232 -9.40 -2.67 -24.13
CA PRO A 232 -10.60 -1.91 -23.83
C PRO A 232 -10.48 -1.23 -22.45
N GLU A 233 -11.10 -0.07 -22.29
CA GLU A 233 -11.06 0.70 -21.05
C GLU A 233 -11.57 -0.06 -19.84
N GLU A 234 -12.56 -0.92 -20.07
CA GLU A 234 -13.23 -1.71 -19.04
C GLU A 234 -12.47 -2.99 -18.64
N GLU A 235 -11.43 -3.35 -19.38
CA GLU A 235 -10.63 -4.55 -19.14
C GLU A 235 -9.34 -4.22 -18.38
N ALA A 236 -9.00 -5.05 -17.39
CA ALA A 236 -7.73 -4.94 -16.69
C ALA A 236 -6.56 -5.27 -17.65
N ASP A 237 -5.57 -4.41 -17.68
CA ASP A 237 -4.36 -4.63 -18.48
C ASP A 237 -3.43 -5.66 -17.79
N PRO A 238 -3.28 -6.89 -18.30
CA PRO A 238 -2.42 -7.90 -17.70
C PRO A 238 -0.94 -7.52 -17.66
N ARG A 239 -0.50 -6.56 -18.49
CA ARG A 239 0.88 -6.07 -18.49
C ARG A 239 1.18 -5.28 -17.22
N ILE A 240 0.18 -4.59 -16.67
CA ILE A 240 0.26 -3.87 -15.40
C ILE A 240 0.28 -4.87 -14.24
N GLY A 241 -0.63 -5.85 -14.26
CA GLY A 241 -0.64 -6.96 -13.30
C GLY A 241 0.68 -7.73 -13.27
N LEU A 242 1.31 -7.94 -14.44
CA LEU A 242 2.64 -8.57 -14.52
C LEU A 242 3.74 -7.75 -13.84
N ALA A 243 3.69 -6.42 -13.94
CA ALA A 243 4.65 -5.55 -13.24
C ALA A 243 4.50 -5.67 -11.72
N HIS A 244 3.27 -5.69 -11.20
CA HIS A 244 3.01 -5.94 -9.78
C HIS A 244 3.48 -7.33 -9.36
N ALA A 245 3.21 -8.36 -10.14
CA ALA A 245 3.63 -9.71 -9.84
C ALA A 245 5.17 -9.85 -9.80
N TYR A 246 5.90 -9.21 -10.72
CA TYR A 246 7.36 -9.15 -10.64
C TYR A 246 7.86 -8.42 -9.40
N LEU A 247 7.21 -7.30 -9.04
CA LEU A 247 7.56 -6.53 -7.84
C LEU A 247 7.40 -7.38 -6.58
N GLU A 248 6.25 -8.03 -6.39
CA GLU A 248 5.97 -8.88 -5.24
C GLU A 248 6.81 -10.17 -5.19
N ALA A 249 7.26 -10.66 -6.35
CA ALA A 249 8.23 -11.75 -6.44
C ALA A 249 9.67 -11.34 -6.14
N GLY A 250 9.92 -10.05 -5.80
CA GLY A 250 11.26 -9.53 -5.57
C GLY A 250 12.08 -9.27 -6.84
N ARG A 251 11.46 -9.37 -8.01
CA ARG A 251 12.10 -9.17 -9.33
C ARG A 251 12.04 -7.70 -9.77
N HIS A 252 12.58 -6.80 -8.94
CA HIS A 252 12.41 -5.34 -9.11
C HIS A 252 12.95 -4.80 -10.43
N ARG A 253 14.07 -5.35 -10.93
CA ARG A 253 14.64 -4.94 -12.23
C ARG A 253 13.72 -5.30 -13.38
N ASP A 254 13.12 -6.49 -13.31
CA ASP A 254 12.17 -6.96 -14.31
C ASP A 254 10.88 -6.12 -14.25
N ALA A 255 10.36 -5.87 -13.03
CA ALA A 255 9.21 -5.01 -12.82
C ALA A 255 9.42 -3.61 -13.42
N GLN A 256 10.56 -2.98 -13.12
CA GLN A 256 10.86 -1.64 -13.62
C GLN A 256 11.02 -1.62 -15.14
N GLN A 257 11.84 -2.52 -15.70
CA GLN A 257 12.07 -2.57 -17.15
C GLN A 257 10.80 -2.89 -17.93
N TRP A 258 9.96 -3.74 -17.36
CA TRP A 258 8.68 -4.10 -17.97
C TRP A 258 7.72 -2.93 -17.98
N ILE A 259 7.45 -2.33 -16.84
CA ILE A 259 6.46 -1.25 -16.73
C ILE A 259 6.90 0.03 -17.47
N ASP A 260 8.20 0.35 -17.50
CA ASP A 260 8.72 1.48 -18.27
C ASP A 260 8.50 1.29 -19.78
N ARG A 261 8.62 0.04 -20.29
CA ARG A 261 8.28 -0.26 -21.68
C ARG A 261 6.78 -0.14 -21.96
N VAL A 262 5.94 -0.67 -21.05
CA VAL A 262 4.48 -0.54 -21.17
C VAL A 262 4.08 0.93 -21.18
N ALA A 263 4.54 1.71 -20.20
CA ALA A 263 4.25 3.13 -20.13
C ALA A 263 4.74 3.91 -21.37
N ALA A 264 5.89 3.56 -21.92
CA ALA A 264 6.40 4.20 -23.13
C ALA A 264 5.61 3.83 -24.41
N SER A 265 5.05 2.62 -24.46
CA SER A 265 4.31 2.13 -25.64
C SER A 265 2.86 2.59 -25.69
N GLU A 266 2.25 2.92 -24.52
CA GLU A 266 0.86 3.36 -24.47
C GLU A 266 0.71 4.81 -24.97
N PRO A 267 -0.22 5.07 -25.90
CA PRO A 267 -0.53 6.43 -26.34
C PRO A 267 -1.30 7.16 -25.24
N ALA A 268 -1.03 8.45 -25.06
CA ALA A 268 -1.74 9.28 -24.09
C ALA A 268 -3.23 9.47 -24.43
N TRP A 269 -3.57 9.40 -25.73
CA TRP A 269 -4.89 9.67 -26.25
C TRP A 269 -5.36 8.56 -27.17
N LEU A 270 -6.61 8.13 -27.00
CA LEU A 270 -7.25 7.13 -27.85
C LEU A 270 -8.30 7.76 -28.75
N PRO A 271 -8.51 7.25 -29.99
CA PRO A 271 -9.65 7.63 -30.81
C PRO A 271 -10.96 7.30 -30.09
N ALA A 272 -11.88 8.25 -30.05
CA ALA A 272 -13.23 8.02 -29.51
C ALA A 272 -14.20 7.76 -30.65
N PRO A 273 -14.85 6.57 -30.74
CA PRO A 273 -15.82 6.27 -31.80
C PRO A 273 -16.93 7.32 -31.83
N GLY A 274 -17.21 7.86 -33.03
CA GLY A 274 -18.23 8.88 -33.22
C GLY A 274 -17.87 10.30 -32.71
N SER A 275 -16.66 10.54 -32.24
CA SER A 275 -16.19 11.85 -31.78
C SER A 275 -14.96 12.29 -32.58
N VAL A 276 -14.87 13.60 -32.84
CA VAL A 276 -13.67 14.23 -33.43
C VAL A 276 -12.59 14.43 -32.37
N ARG A 277 -12.97 14.45 -31.09
CA ARG A 277 -12.03 14.66 -29.98
C ARG A 277 -11.57 13.29 -29.45
N PRO A 278 -10.26 13.08 -29.32
CA PRO A 278 -9.73 11.89 -28.68
C PRO A 278 -10.08 11.89 -27.19
N ARG A 279 -10.12 10.71 -26.59
CA ARG A 279 -10.25 10.53 -25.12
C ARG A 279 -8.91 10.20 -24.51
N ALA A 280 -8.72 10.51 -23.23
CA ALA A 280 -7.55 10.10 -22.49
C ALA A 280 -7.49 8.56 -22.41
N ASN A 281 -6.27 8.01 -22.43
CA ASN A 281 -6.04 6.59 -22.27
C ASN A 281 -5.83 6.25 -20.78
N PRO A 282 -6.78 5.55 -20.11
CA PRO A 282 -6.62 5.20 -18.71
C PRO A 282 -5.45 4.25 -18.48
N HIS A 283 -5.18 3.30 -19.40
CA HIS A 283 -4.06 2.36 -19.29
C HIS A 283 -2.69 3.05 -19.34
N LYS A 284 -2.57 4.18 -20.07
CA LYS A 284 -1.38 5.03 -20.00
C LYS A 284 -1.18 5.57 -18.60
N THR A 285 -2.24 6.12 -18.01
CA THR A 285 -2.17 6.68 -16.64
C THR A 285 -1.82 5.59 -15.62
N GLU A 286 -2.47 4.44 -15.70
CA GLU A 286 -2.24 3.31 -14.81
C GLU A 286 -0.80 2.76 -14.93
N ALA A 287 -0.26 2.66 -16.15
CA ALA A 287 1.13 2.28 -16.38
C ALA A 287 2.12 3.29 -15.79
N GLU A 288 1.84 4.61 -15.89
CA GLU A 288 2.65 5.67 -15.29
C GLU A 288 2.60 5.63 -13.75
N LEU A 289 1.41 5.41 -13.16
CA LEU A 289 1.23 5.23 -11.72
C LEU A 289 2.00 4.01 -11.21
N THR A 290 1.88 2.87 -11.90
CA THR A 290 2.62 1.66 -11.55
C THR A 290 4.13 1.84 -11.68
N ALA A 291 4.59 2.56 -12.70
CA ALA A 291 6.01 2.89 -12.86
C ALA A 291 6.53 3.80 -11.73
N ALA A 292 5.69 4.69 -11.20
CA ALA A 292 6.00 5.47 -10.00
C ALA A 292 6.02 4.59 -8.74
N LEU A 293 5.04 3.68 -8.58
CA LEU A 293 4.97 2.74 -7.46
C LEU A 293 6.21 1.84 -7.38
N VAL A 294 6.65 1.26 -8.50
CA VAL A 294 7.87 0.43 -8.54
C VAL A 294 9.10 1.20 -8.04
N ARG A 295 9.19 2.49 -8.37
CA ARG A 295 10.27 3.35 -7.85
C ARG A 295 10.14 3.64 -6.37
N GLN A 296 8.92 3.88 -5.90
CA GLN A 296 8.63 4.11 -4.48
C GLN A 296 9.01 2.87 -3.66
N GLN A 297 8.58 1.69 -4.05
CA GLN A 297 8.89 0.42 -3.37
C GLN A 297 10.38 0.05 -3.38
N THR A 298 11.17 0.66 -4.26
CA THR A 298 12.63 0.46 -4.34
C THR A 298 13.43 1.65 -3.81
N TRP A 299 12.84 2.48 -2.91
CA TRP A 299 13.44 3.64 -2.22
C TRP A 299 13.81 4.83 -3.11
N ARG A 300 13.40 4.81 -4.35
CA ARG A 300 13.65 5.92 -5.30
C ARG A 300 12.53 6.96 -5.25
N TYR A 301 12.18 7.38 -4.03
CA TYR A 301 11.03 8.26 -3.74
C TYR A 301 11.06 9.58 -4.52
N ARG A 302 12.24 10.21 -4.68
CA ARG A 302 12.38 11.45 -5.44
C ARG A 302 12.00 11.28 -6.91
N GLU A 303 12.35 10.14 -7.52
CA GLU A 303 12.02 9.87 -8.92
C GLU A 303 10.53 9.58 -9.08
N ALA A 304 9.95 8.78 -8.16
CA ALA A 304 8.52 8.52 -8.11
C ALA A 304 7.75 9.84 -7.99
N TRP A 305 8.10 10.66 -7.03
CA TRP A 305 7.45 11.96 -6.79
C TRP A 305 7.51 12.89 -8.00
N ARG A 306 8.66 13.01 -8.66
CA ARG A 306 8.80 13.86 -9.88
C ARG A 306 7.93 13.36 -11.02
N ARG A 307 7.84 12.04 -11.21
CA ARG A 307 7.00 11.44 -12.23
C ARG A 307 5.52 11.73 -11.98
N LEU A 308 5.09 11.59 -10.74
CA LEU A 308 3.71 11.86 -10.33
C LEU A 308 3.34 13.35 -10.41
N GLU A 309 4.24 14.27 -10.05
CA GLU A 309 4.01 15.71 -10.21
C GLU A 309 3.87 16.11 -11.70
N ALA A 310 4.67 15.50 -12.58
CA ALA A 310 4.53 15.72 -14.01
C ALA A 310 3.18 15.18 -14.52
N LEU A 311 2.80 13.98 -14.10
CA LEU A 311 1.54 13.35 -14.47
C LEU A 311 0.32 14.14 -13.93
N ARG A 312 0.40 14.67 -12.71
CA ARG A 312 -0.62 15.55 -12.13
C ARG A 312 -0.81 16.84 -12.93
N ALA A 313 0.28 17.40 -13.46
CA ALA A 313 0.19 18.60 -14.29
C ALA A 313 -0.54 18.33 -15.62
N GLU A 314 -0.45 17.11 -16.16
CA GLU A 314 -1.15 16.67 -17.37
C GLU A 314 -2.61 16.27 -17.10
N GLY A 315 -2.87 15.62 -15.94
CA GLY A 315 -4.19 15.13 -15.55
C GLY A 315 -4.64 15.60 -14.16
N PRO A 316 -4.85 16.92 -13.94
CA PRO A 316 -5.11 17.47 -12.61
C PRO A 316 -6.45 17.06 -12.00
N ALA A 317 -7.38 16.53 -12.79
CA ALA A 317 -8.69 16.06 -12.33
C ALA A 317 -8.72 14.53 -12.06
N ASN A 318 -7.59 13.84 -12.14
CA ASN A 318 -7.54 12.40 -11.88
C ASN A 318 -7.16 12.13 -10.42
N ALA A 319 -8.13 11.67 -9.63
CA ALA A 319 -7.98 11.40 -8.19
C ALA A 319 -6.91 10.36 -7.86
N SER A 320 -6.75 9.33 -8.71
CA SER A 320 -5.74 8.27 -8.49
C SER A 320 -4.31 8.80 -8.56
N ILE A 321 -4.04 9.82 -9.40
CA ILE A 321 -2.73 10.48 -9.45
C ILE A 321 -2.45 11.20 -8.14
N TRP A 322 -3.43 11.91 -7.59
CA TRP A 322 -3.29 12.61 -6.32
C TRP A 322 -3.09 11.62 -5.17
N ASN A 323 -3.83 10.53 -5.15
CA ASN A 323 -3.69 9.48 -4.13
C ASN A 323 -2.28 8.88 -4.12
N GLN A 324 -1.77 8.46 -5.28
CA GLN A 324 -0.41 7.90 -5.38
C GLN A 324 0.68 8.95 -5.06
N LEU A 325 0.43 10.22 -5.38
CA LEU A 325 1.31 11.32 -5.01
C LEU A 325 1.37 11.48 -3.48
N ALA A 326 0.23 11.44 -2.81
CA ALA A 326 0.17 11.52 -1.35
C ALA A 326 0.91 10.36 -0.68
N ASP A 327 0.79 9.13 -1.17
CA ASP A 327 1.56 7.98 -0.68
C ASP A 327 3.08 8.22 -0.81
N THR A 328 3.50 8.77 -1.95
CA THR A 328 4.91 9.10 -2.16
C THR A 328 5.36 10.26 -1.27
N GLU A 329 4.50 11.25 -1.00
CA GLU A 329 4.78 12.34 -0.06
C GLU A 329 4.96 11.84 1.36
N ARG A 330 4.13 10.89 1.84
CA ARG A 330 4.33 10.19 3.12
C ARG A 330 5.68 9.47 3.17
N ALA A 331 6.00 8.69 2.14
CA ALA A 331 7.28 7.97 2.05
C ALA A 331 8.49 8.91 2.06
N ARG A 332 8.33 10.17 1.61
CA ARG A 332 9.34 11.22 1.70
C ARG A 332 9.39 11.93 3.06
N GLY A 333 8.46 11.58 3.96
CA GLY A 333 8.32 12.16 5.29
C GLY A 333 7.58 13.50 5.31
N TRP A 334 6.60 13.68 4.43
CA TRP A 334 5.73 14.84 4.34
C TRP A 334 4.25 14.48 4.57
N PRO A 335 3.91 13.94 5.75
CA PRO A 335 2.54 13.45 6.02
C PRO A 335 1.48 14.56 6.02
N ARG A 336 1.82 15.82 6.40
CA ARG A 336 0.87 16.93 6.35
C ARG A 336 0.58 17.35 4.92
N ARG A 337 1.61 17.41 4.09
CA ARG A 337 1.46 17.67 2.65
C ARG A 337 0.65 16.56 1.98
N ALA A 338 0.88 15.32 2.35
CA ALA A 338 0.10 14.17 1.88
C ALA A 338 -1.39 14.30 2.27
N GLU A 339 -1.69 14.76 3.49
CA GLU A 339 -3.07 15.02 3.91
C GLU A 339 -3.74 16.09 3.04
N ASP A 340 -3.05 17.22 2.78
CA ASP A 340 -3.57 18.26 1.90
C ASP A 340 -3.82 17.74 0.48
N THR A 341 -2.91 16.90 -0.02
CA THR A 341 -3.05 16.22 -1.33
C THR A 341 -4.26 15.27 -1.33
N LEU A 342 -4.46 14.49 -0.26
CA LEU A 342 -5.61 13.59 -0.13
C LEU A 342 -6.95 14.32 0.01
N VAL A 343 -6.98 15.50 0.65
CA VAL A 343 -8.18 16.37 0.66
C VAL A 343 -8.54 16.79 -0.77
N GLY A 344 -7.55 17.13 -1.58
CA GLY A 344 -7.76 17.42 -3.00
C GLY A 344 -8.28 16.19 -3.78
N ALA A 345 -7.71 15.01 -3.56
CA ALA A 345 -8.14 13.76 -4.15
C ALA A 345 -9.60 13.41 -3.78
N ALA A 346 -9.95 13.50 -2.50
CA ALA A 346 -11.30 13.27 -2.00
C ALA A 346 -12.33 14.27 -2.54
N GLY A 347 -11.89 15.49 -2.92
CA GLY A 347 -12.74 16.45 -3.61
C GLY A 347 -13.06 16.05 -5.05
N LEU A 348 -12.20 15.24 -5.68
CA LEU A 348 -12.39 14.72 -7.04
C LEU A 348 -13.20 13.41 -7.01
N ASP A 349 -12.89 12.53 -6.09
CA ASP A 349 -13.58 11.23 -5.90
C ASP A 349 -13.76 10.93 -4.40
N PRO A 350 -14.89 11.35 -3.79
CA PRO A 350 -15.12 11.20 -2.37
C PRO A 350 -15.44 9.75 -1.95
N ASP A 351 -15.82 8.89 -2.88
CA ASP A 351 -16.21 7.51 -2.61
C ASP A 351 -15.06 6.51 -2.82
N ASP A 352 -13.90 6.96 -3.33
CA ASP A 352 -12.73 6.10 -3.53
C ASP A 352 -12.17 5.58 -2.20
N THR A 353 -12.16 4.26 -2.07
CA THR A 353 -11.68 3.54 -0.89
C THR A 353 -10.20 3.75 -0.64
N SER A 354 -9.39 3.83 -1.69
CA SER A 354 -7.93 3.96 -1.56
C SER A 354 -7.53 5.33 -1.02
N ILE A 355 -8.25 6.39 -1.40
CA ILE A 355 -8.06 7.74 -0.87
C ILE A 355 -8.40 7.80 0.62
N ARG A 356 -9.49 7.14 1.03
CA ARG A 356 -9.88 7.05 2.45
C ARG A 356 -8.86 6.28 3.27
N LEU A 357 -8.32 5.17 2.75
CA LEU A 357 -7.25 4.41 3.38
C LEU A 357 -5.96 5.23 3.48
N GLY A 358 -5.60 5.96 2.43
CA GLY A 358 -4.46 6.87 2.46
C GLY A 358 -4.58 7.96 3.54
N ALA A 359 -5.79 8.52 3.75
CA ALA A 359 -6.05 9.47 4.81
C ALA A 359 -5.92 8.82 6.21
N ILE A 360 -6.43 7.60 6.40
CA ILE A 360 -6.31 6.82 7.64
C ILE A 360 -4.83 6.60 7.99
N ASP A 361 -4.03 6.14 7.03
CA ASP A 361 -2.59 5.93 7.24
C ASP A 361 -1.85 7.24 7.56
N THR A 362 -2.24 8.34 6.91
CA THR A 362 -1.67 9.65 7.18
C THR A 362 -1.99 10.13 8.60
N TRP A 363 -3.21 9.93 9.11
CA TRP A 363 -3.56 10.26 10.49
C TRP A 363 -2.85 9.38 11.51
N ARG A 364 -2.62 8.11 11.19
CA ARG A 364 -1.80 7.21 12.03
C ARG A 364 -0.36 7.73 12.16
N GLU A 365 0.26 8.14 11.07
CA GLU A 365 1.62 8.72 11.06
C GLU A 365 1.69 10.05 11.83
N LEU A 366 0.65 10.88 11.74
CA LEU A 366 0.55 12.14 12.45
C LEU A 366 0.18 12.00 13.94
N GLY A 367 -0.17 10.80 14.42
CA GLY A 367 -0.66 10.58 15.79
C GLY A 367 -2.08 11.12 16.04
N ASP A 368 -2.86 11.37 14.99
CA ASP A 368 -4.26 11.80 15.07
C ASP A 368 -5.21 10.60 15.17
N PHE A 369 -4.94 9.75 16.15
CA PHE A 369 -5.60 8.45 16.34
C PHE A 369 -7.12 8.49 16.50
N PRO A 370 -7.74 9.53 17.13
CA PRO A 370 -9.20 9.58 17.27
C PRO A 370 -9.98 9.59 15.95
N ARG A 371 -9.34 9.98 14.83
CA ARG A 371 -9.96 9.98 13.50
C ARG A 371 -9.93 8.60 12.83
N VAL A 372 -9.03 7.71 13.23
CA VAL A 372 -8.73 6.45 12.54
C VAL A 372 -9.88 5.46 12.64
N GLU A 373 -10.30 5.12 13.87
CA GLU A 373 -11.33 4.09 14.08
C GLU A 373 -12.69 4.40 13.42
N PRO A 374 -13.25 5.64 13.53
CA PRO A 374 -14.50 5.96 12.85
C PRO A 374 -14.39 5.82 11.33
N ALA A 375 -13.32 6.37 10.72
CA ALA A 375 -13.14 6.33 9.28
C ALA A 375 -12.93 4.91 8.76
N LEU A 376 -12.18 4.08 9.48
CA LEU A 376 -11.95 2.70 9.10
C LEU A 376 -13.24 1.87 9.14
N ARG A 377 -14.12 2.10 10.14
CA ARG A 377 -15.44 1.45 10.19
C ARG A 377 -16.34 1.85 9.01
N GLU A 378 -16.29 3.11 8.59
CA GLU A 378 -17.04 3.56 7.40
C GLU A 378 -16.59 2.83 6.14
N VAL A 379 -15.29 2.67 5.95
CA VAL A 379 -14.74 1.93 4.80
C VAL A 379 -15.08 0.44 4.89
N GLU A 380 -14.95 -0.18 6.06
CA GLU A 380 -15.31 -1.58 6.28
C GLU A 380 -16.79 -1.88 6.02
N ALA A 381 -17.67 -0.93 6.32
CA ALA A 381 -19.10 -1.09 6.05
C ALA A 381 -19.42 -1.22 4.55
N VAL A 382 -18.60 -0.60 3.69
CA VAL A 382 -18.78 -0.62 2.23
C VAL A 382 -18.04 -1.81 1.59
N VAL A 383 -16.77 -2.03 1.95
CA VAL A 383 -15.90 -3.04 1.31
C VAL A 383 -15.22 -3.97 2.33
N PRO A 384 -16.00 -4.73 3.12
CA PRO A 384 -15.46 -5.53 4.23
C PRO A 384 -14.50 -6.67 3.79
N ARG A 385 -14.56 -7.07 2.53
CA ARG A 385 -13.74 -8.16 1.96
C ARG A 385 -12.51 -7.65 1.23
N ASP A 386 -12.35 -6.34 1.11
CA ASP A 386 -11.20 -5.76 0.42
C ASP A 386 -9.89 -6.06 1.20
N PRO A 387 -8.86 -6.64 0.54
CA PRO A 387 -7.61 -6.99 1.21
C PRO A 387 -6.88 -5.79 1.83
N GLN A 388 -6.94 -4.61 1.20
CA GLN A 388 -6.28 -3.41 1.71
C GLN A 388 -6.98 -2.89 2.98
N VAL A 389 -8.31 -2.96 3.01
CA VAL A 389 -9.10 -2.61 4.19
C VAL A 389 -8.79 -3.56 5.36
N GLN A 390 -8.68 -4.87 5.06
CA GLN A 390 -8.29 -5.85 6.08
C GLN A 390 -6.87 -5.64 6.60
N LEU A 391 -5.92 -5.28 5.73
CA LEU A 391 -4.56 -4.93 6.13
C LEU A 391 -4.52 -3.66 6.98
N ALA A 392 -5.26 -2.62 6.59
CA ALA A 392 -5.38 -1.38 7.39
C ALA A 392 -5.98 -1.65 8.77
N ARG A 393 -7.02 -2.51 8.86
CA ARG A 393 -7.59 -2.96 10.14
C ARG A 393 -6.55 -3.67 11.00
N GLN A 394 -5.82 -4.63 10.45
CA GLN A 394 -4.79 -5.36 11.17
C GLN A 394 -3.66 -4.43 11.64
N ALA A 395 -3.24 -3.48 10.82
CA ALA A 395 -2.23 -2.50 11.19
C ALA A 395 -2.73 -1.58 12.32
N TRP A 396 -3.98 -1.10 12.26
CA TRP A 396 -4.58 -0.32 13.33
C TRP A 396 -4.73 -1.12 14.63
N ASP A 397 -5.17 -2.39 14.55
CA ASP A 397 -5.32 -3.26 15.72
C ASP A 397 -3.98 -3.56 16.40
N ARG A 398 -2.90 -3.71 15.63
CA ARG A 398 -1.54 -3.80 16.19
C ARG A 398 -1.12 -2.49 16.86
N GLN A 399 -1.31 -1.36 16.15
CA GLN A 399 -0.92 -0.04 16.66
C GLN A 399 -1.65 0.33 17.95
N ARG A 400 -2.94 0.05 18.08
CA ARG A 400 -3.70 0.29 19.31
C ARG A 400 -3.52 -0.78 20.39
N GLY A 401 -2.92 -1.93 20.06
CA GLY A 401 -2.68 -3.06 20.96
C GLY A 401 -1.53 -2.84 21.93
N TRP A 402 -1.13 -3.89 22.61
CA TRP A 402 0.07 -3.92 23.46
C TRP A 402 1.32 -3.74 22.61
N GLN A 403 2.33 -3.04 23.17
CA GLN A 403 3.63 -2.89 22.53
C GLN A 403 4.74 -3.22 23.52
N PHE A 404 5.77 -3.87 23.05
CA PHE A 404 6.95 -4.21 23.86
C PHE A 404 8.22 -3.87 23.11
N ASP A 405 9.11 -3.15 23.79
CA ASP A 405 10.43 -2.78 23.31
C ASP A 405 11.47 -3.30 24.29
N LEU A 406 12.53 -3.93 23.77
CA LEU A 406 13.71 -4.34 24.51
C LEU A 406 14.96 -3.84 23.77
N GLU A 407 15.83 -3.15 24.50
CA GLU A 407 17.14 -2.75 24.07
C GLU A 407 18.17 -3.30 25.05
N HIS A 408 19.24 -3.89 24.53
CA HIS A 408 20.34 -4.40 25.33
C HIS A 408 21.66 -4.09 24.66
N ASP A 409 22.50 -3.35 25.37
CA ASP A 409 23.83 -2.99 24.95
C ASP A 409 24.87 -3.61 25.88
N ARG A 410 25.95 -4.09 25.31
CA ARG A 410 27.10 -4.62 26.05
C ARG A 410 28.39 -4.05 25.47
N GLY A 411 29.16 -3.38 26.32
CA GLY A 411 30.43 -2.82 25.95
C GLY A 411 31.62 -3.55 26.59
N ARG A 412 32.77 -3.52 25.92
CA ARG A 412 34.04 -3.97 26.43
C ARG A 412 35.15 -3.03 25.96
N GLY A 413 35.89 -2.48 26.90
CA GLY A 413 36.95 -1.53 26.63
C GLY A 413 37.90 -1.42 27.81
N GLY A 414 38.95 -0.61 27.68
CA GLY A 414 39.93 -0.38 28.74
C GLY A 414 39.83 1.00 29.37
N SER A 415 38.75 1.74 29.17
CA SER A 415 38.59 3.07 29.70
C SER A 415 38.25 3.06 31.19
N PRO A 416 39.01 3.79 32.02
CA PRO A 416 38.63 3.94 33.44
C PRO A 416 37.29 4.65 33.66
N ASN A 417 36.70 5.27 32.63
CA ASN A 417 35.43 5.98 32.73
C ASN A 417 34.21 5.10 32.46
N PHE A 418 34.39 4.04 31.65
CA PHE A 418 33.33 3.08 31.32
C PHE A 418 33.59 1.68 31.89
N GLY A 419 34.78 1.46 32.49
CA GLY A 419 35.20 0.19 33.03
C GLY A 419 35.67 -0.80 31.95
N ASP A 420 36.03 -2.01 32.40
CA ASP A 420 36.51 -3.09 31.53
C ASP A 420 35.34 -3.74 30.75
N ALA A 421 34.16 -3.78 31.36
CA ALA A 421 32.94 -4.28 30.76
C ALA A 421 31.75 -3.61 31.39
N ASP A 422 30.80 -3.29 30.56
CA ASP A 422 29.53 -2.71 30.97
C ASP A 422 28.39 -3.33 30.15
N HIS A 423 27.19 -3.21 30.69
CA HIS A 423 25.96 -3.50 29.94
C HIS A 423 24.84 -2.56 30.37
N GLU A 424 23.94 -2.31 29.45
CA GLU A 424 22.71 -1.59 29.71
C GLU A 424 21.54 -2.35 29.07
N THR A 425 20.43 -2.42 29.79
CA THR A 425 19.21 -3.09 29.30
C THR A 425 18.03 -2.21 29.64
N GLN A 426 17.21 -1.90 28.67
CA GLN A 426 15.93 -1.24 28.87
C GLN A 426 14.82 -2.11 28.27
N ALA A 427 13.76 -2.36 29.04
CA ALA A 427 12.57 -2.99 28.53
C ALA A 427 11.34 -2.15 28.88
N THR A 428 10.46 -1.99 27.91
CA THR A 428 9.23 -1.19 28.06
C THR A 428 8.03 -1.98 27.55
N LEU A 429 7.01 -2.14 28.39
CA LEU A 429 5.74 -2.76 28.01
C LEU A 429 4.64 -1.70 28.10
N GLN A 430 4.02 -1.38 26.96
CA GLN A 430 3.00 -0.35 26.84
C GLN A 430 1.60 -0.99 26.73
N SER A 431 0.63 -0.44 27.46
CA SER A 431 -0.78 -0.85 27.39
C SER A 431 -1.38 -0.61 26.00
N PRO A 432 -2.52 -1.22 25.69
CA PRO A 432 -3.37 -0.75 24.60
C PRO A 432 -3.66 0.75 24.73
N LEU A 433 -3.98 1.37 23.56
CA LEU A 433 -4.29 2.79 23.48
C LEU A 433 -5.62 3.07 24.20
N LEU A 434 -5.58 3.91 25.24
CA LEU A 434 -6.71 4.30 26.09
C LEU A 434 -7.33 5.59 25.54
N GLY A 435 -8.61 5.53 25.19
CA GLY A 435 -9.33 6.67 24.60
C GLY A 435 -8.64 7.24 23.37
N GLU A 436 -7.90 6.38 22.65
CA GLU A 436 -7.18 6.73 21.42
C GLU A 436 -6.16 7.87 21.59
N ARG A 437 -5.68 8.09 22.82
CA ARG A 437 -4.75 9.19 23.14
C ARG A 437 -3.67 8.82 24.14
N TRP A 438 -3.88 7.81 25.01
CA TRP A 438 -3.02 7.59 26.15
C TRP A 438 -2.54 6.15 26.21
N ARG A 439 -1.31 5.96 26.69
CA ARG A 439 -0.78 4.66 27.09
C ARG A 439 -0.19 4.73 28.48
N ILE A 440 -0.49 3.76 29.30
CA ILE A 440 0.25 3.48 30.52
C ILE A 440 1.31 2.45 30.17
N TYR A 441 2.52 2.61 30.70
CA TYR A 441 3.57 1.64 30.46
C TYR A 441 4.40 1.33 31.68
N GLY A 442 4.88 0.08 31.75
CA GLY A 442 5.91 -0.34 32.67
C GLY A 442 7.27 -0.27 31.98
N ILE A 443 8.29 0.17 32.72
CA ILE A 443 9.65 0.28 32.22
C ILE A 443 10.64 -0.26 33.24
N THR A 444 11.62 -1.02 32.79
CA THR A 444 12.77 -1.42 33.58
C THR A 444 14.06 -0.95 32.91
N ARG A 445 14.99 -0.46 33.69
CA ARG A 445 16.35 -0.12 33.26
C ARG A 445 17.36 -0.76 34.17
N LEU A 446 18.30 -1.49 33.58
CA LEU A 446 19.40 -2.16 34.26
C LEU A 446 20.70 -1.70 33.59
N ALA A 447 21.59 -1.12 34.35
CA ALA A 447 22.90 -0.74 33.88
C ALA A 447 23.97 -1.16 34.88
N ALA A 448 25.05 -1.78 34.45
CA ALA A 448 26.16 -2.17 35.31
C ALA A 448 27.50 -2.03 34.61
N ALA A 449 28.53 -1.78 35.39
CA ALA A 449 29.92 -1.67 34.92
C ALA A 449 30.91 -2.18 35.94
N ASN A 450 32.04 -2.77 35.46
CA ASN A 450 33.18 -3.10 36.24
C ASN A 450 34.22 -1.98 36.14
N LEU A 451 34.32 -1.21 37.18
CA LEU A 451 35.19 -0.05 37.29
C LEU A 451 36.50 -0.44 38.04
N PRO A 452 37.57 0.34 37.96
CA PRO A 452 38.77 0.12 38.75
C PRO A 452 38.51 0.11 40.26
N GLU A 453 37.53 0.86 40.71
CA GLU A 453 37.10 1.01 42.10
C GLU A 453 36.23 -0.17 42.58
N GLY A 454 35.57 -0.88 41.68
CA GLY A 454 34.70 -1.99 41.98
C GLY A 454 33.51 -2.07 41.01
N HIS A 455 32.57 -2.97 41.30
CA HIS A 455 31.37 -3.15 40.53
C HIS A 455 30.32 -2.10 40.89
N THR A 456 29.67 -1.52 39.89
CA THR A 456 28.52 -0.64 40.07
C THR A 456 27.33 -1.16 39.29
N GLN A 457 26.14 -0.92 39.85
CA GLN A 457 24.87 -1.36 39.25
C GLN A 457 23.77 -0.34 39.53
N ARG A 458 22.99 -0.01 38.50
CA ARG A 458 21.83 0.88 38.60
C ARG A 458 20.61 0.12 38.07
N GLU A 459 19.68 -0.13 38.96
CA GLU A 459 18.45 -0.87 38.69
C GLU A 459 17.25 0.01 38.95
N ARG A 460 16.34 0.08 37.99
CA ARG A 460 15.10 0.82 38.11
C ARG A 460 13.94 0.02 37.52
N LEU A 461 12.81 0.09 38.20
CA LEU A 461 11.52 -0.42 37.72
C LEU A 461 10.49 0.70 37.91
N GLY A 462 9.81 1.09 36.85
CA GLY A 462 8.95 2.27 36.91
C GLY A 462 7.68 2.13 36.07
N LEU A 463 6.86 3.15 36.23
CA LEU A 463 5.64 3.33 35.47
C LEU A 463 5.65 4.69 34.80
N GLY A 464 5.04 4.78 33.64
CA GLY A 464 4.87 6.02 32.91
C GLY A 464 3.51 6.16 32.24
N LEU A 465 3.21 7.37 31.88
CA LEU A 465 2.05 7.75 31.07
C LEU A 465 2.56 8.47 29.82
N ARG A 466 2.07 8.07 28.66
CA ARG A 466 2.39 8.67 27.37
C ARG A 466 1.11 9.15 26.70
N GLY A 467 1.11 10.36 26.18
CA GLY A 467 -0.01 10.98 25.50
C GLY A 467 0.33 11.33 24.06
N TYR A 468 -0.65 11.17 23.18
CA TYR A 468 -0.55 11.44 21.75
C TYR A 468 -1.60 12.46 21.32
N ALA A 469 -1.18 13.37 20.46
CA ALA A 469 -2.04 14.24 19.70
C ALA A 469 -1.38 14.51 18.34
N ARG A 470 -2.10 15.07 17.41
CA ARG A 470 -1.60 15.35 16.06
C ARG A 470 -0.26 16.09 16.07
N GLY A 471 0.80 15.41 15.66
CA GLY A 471 2.16 15.93 15.62
C GLY A 471 2.77 16.19 17.00
N PHE A 472 2.20 15.61 18.06
CA PHE A 472 2.65 15.83 19.43
C PHE A 472 2.63 14.54 20.23
N GLU A 473 3.72 14.28 20.94
CA GLU A 473 3.86 13.16 21.86
C GLU A 473 4.51 13.68 23.14
N ALA A 474 3.97 13.33 24.29
CA ALA A 474 4.56 13.69 25.58
C ALA A 474 4.48 12.50 26.55
N TYR A 475 5.48 12.41 27.43
CA TYR A 475 5.47 11.39 28.47
C TYR A 475 5.91 11.94 29.81
N VAL A 476 5.47 11.28 30.87
CA VAL A 476 5.97 11.42 32.23
C VAL A 476 6.17 10.04 32.82
N GLN A 477 7.24 9.85 33.58
CA GLN A 477 7.52 8.55 34.22
C GLN A 477 8.23 8.69 35.54
N ALA A 478 8.00 7.71 36.41
CA ALA A 478 8.66 7.57 37.69
C ALA A 478 9.31 6.20 37.78
N LEU A 479 10.61 6.16 38.02
CA LEU A 479 11.41 4.95 38.11
C LEU A 479 12.06 4.86 39.49
N PRO A 480 11.35 4.28 40.48
CA PRO A 480 11.94 3.91 41.75
C PRO A 480 13.19 3.08 41.56
N ALA A 481 14.13 3.25 42.45
CA ALA A 481 15.31 2.40 42.57
C ALA A 481 14.91 1.02 43.07
N VAL A 482 15.53 -0.01 42.49
CA VAL A 482 15.45 -1.41 42.95
C VAL A 482 16.86 -1.81 43.40
N GLY A 483 16.95 -2.56 44.49
CA GLY A 483 18.26 -2.95 45.04
C GLY A 483 18.88 -1.91 45.98
N ASN A 484 20.15 -2.13 46.36
CA ASN A 484 20.81 -1.38 47.45
C ASN A 484 21.71 -0.25 46.98
N GLN A 485 22.11 -0.23 45.71
CA GLN A 485 23.08 0.74 45.18
C GLN A 485 22.44 2.02 44.65
N THR A 486 21.18 1.98 44.23
CA THR A 486 20.44 3.14 43.77
C THR A 486 19.43 3.59 44.83
N ARG A 487 19.43 4.83 45.25
CA ARG A 487 18.57 5.30 46.36
C ARG A 487 17.48 6.29 45.94
N ARG A 488 17.69 7.02 44.84
CA ARG A 488 16.76 8.07 44.40
C ARG A 488 15.80 7.57 43.34
N THR A 489 14.51 7.94 43.46
CA THR A 489 13.56 7.75 42.36
C THR A 489 13.87 8.72 41.23
N ALA A 490 14.02 8.17 40.03
CA ALA A 490 14.10 9.00 38.82
C ALA A 490 12.70 9.45 38.42
N LEU A 491 12.57 10.76 38.20
CA LEU A 491 11.40 11.37 37.58
C LEU A 491 11.85 11.95 36.26
N GLU A 492 11.15 11.58 35.20
CA GLU A 492 11.49 11.98 33.84
C GLU A 492 10.24 12.44 33.10
N ALA A 493 10.42 13.43 32.25
CA ALA A 493 9.37 13.94 31.37
C ALA A 493 9.97 14.31 30.03
N GLY A 494 9.25 14.03 28.96
CA GLY A 494 9.68 14.39 27.63
C GLY A 494 8.54 14.77 26.72
N LEU A 495 8.92 15.43 25.65
CA LEU A 495 8.01 15.98 24.67
C LEU A 495 8.67 15.89 23.30
N ARG A 496 7.90 15.47 22.30
CA ARG A 496 8.24 15.52 20.89
C ARG A 496 7.15 16.27 20.14
N TRP A 497 7.53 17.30 19.39
CA TRP A 497 6.61 18.14 18.65
C TRP A 497 7.03 18.31 17.20
N LEU A 498 6.10 18.01 16.29
CA LEU A 498 6.21 18.11 14.84
C LEU A 498 5.22 19.19 14.35
N PRO A 499 5.59 20.48 14.33
CA PRO A 499 4.69 21.55 13.87
C PRO A 499 4.33 21.43 12.38
N ASP A 500 5.25 20.94 11.59
CA ASP A 500 5.14 20.75 10.15
C ASP A 500 5.89 19.48 9.70
N ASP A 501 6.03 19.27 8.38
CA ASP A 501 6.73 18.11 7.80
C ASP A 501 8.26 18.22 7.89
N TYR A 502 8.78 19.38 8.24
CA TYR A 502 10.22 19.66 8.17
C TYR A 502 10.88 19.69 9.55
N TRP A 503 10.18 20.18 10.56
CA TRP A 503 10.75 20.38 11.88
C TRP A 503 10.26 19.36 12.90
N THR A 504 11.19 18.83 13.67
CA THR A 504 10.94 18.05 14.88
C THR A 504 11.70 18.67 16.03
N TYR A 505 10.99 19.00 17.10
CA TYR A 505 11.56 19.47 18.35
C TYR A 505 11.41 18.40 19.42
N THR A 506 12.47 18.18 20.24
CA THR A 506 12.38 17.32 21.43
C THR A 506 12.88 18.08 22.64
N LEU A 507 12.29 17.75 23.77
CA LEU A 507 12.72 18.23 25.09
C LEU A 507 12.59 17.06 26.05
N ASP A 508 13.68 16.73 26.77
CA ASP A 508 13.71 15.68 27.77
C ASP A 508 14.33 16.22 29.05
N TRP A 509 13.68 15.95 30.16
CA TRP A 509 14.11 16.34 31.49
C TRP A 509 14.18 15.15 32.42
N SER A 510 15.22 15.12 33.29
CA SER A 510 15.40 14.12 34.34
C SER A 510 15.93 14.75 35.61
N ASN A 511 15.47 14.27 36.75
CA ASN A 511 16.00 14.71 38.08
C ASN A 511 17.21 13.89 38.55
N THR A 512 17.54 12.78 37.87
CA THR A 512 18.68 11.91 38.17
C THR A 512 19.70 11.86 37.03
N GLY A 513 19.29 12.22 35.83
CA GLY A 513 20.12 12.25 34.63
C GLY A 513 20.68 10.88 34.23
N ASP A 514 19.95 9.80 34.45
CA ASP A 514 20.45 8.43 34.27
C ASP A 514 20.99 8.18 32.86
N ALA A 515 20.44 8.83 31.82
CA ALA A 515 20.91 8.72 30.45
C ALA A 515 22.23 9.49 30.21
N ASP A 516 22.52 10.53 31.01
CA ASP A 516 23.62 11.47 30.77
C ASP A 516 24.76 11.30 31.78
N VAL A 517 24.47 10.74 32.97
CA VAL A 517 25.41 10.55 34.06
C VAL A 517 26.19 9.25 33.88
N PRO A 518 27.54 9.29 33.75
CA PRO A 518 28.35 8.08 33.64
C PRO A 518 28.16 7.13 34.82
N LEU A 519 28.19 5.81 34.58
CA LEU A 519 28.06 4.80 35.64
C LEU A 519 29.14 4.95 36.73
N ARG A 520 30.30 5.47 36.38
CA ARG A 520 31.36 5.78 37.38
C ARG A 520 30.94 6.89 38.36
N ALA A 521 30.19 7.91 37.88
CA ALA A 521 29.63 8.92 38.79
C ALA A 521 28.56 8.28 39.71
N HIS A 522 27.76 7.35 39.19
CA HIS A 522 26.79 6.60 39.96
C HIS A 522 27.45 5.76 41.08
N TYR A 523 28.64 5.18 40.86
CA TYR A 523 29.41 4.48 41.88
C TYR A 523 29.64 5.35 43.12
N TYR A 524 29.79 6.66 42.93
CA TYR A 524 29.99 7.66 43.99
C TYR A 524 28.68 8.34 44.45
N ASP A 525 27.51 7.76 44.14
CA ASP A 525 26.16 8.33 44.45
C ASP A 525 25.93 9.71 43.85
N ILE A 526 26.58 10.04 42.75
CA ILE A 526 26.43 11.29 42.03
C ILE A 526 25.32 11.17 40.98
N THR A 527 24.35 12.07 41.06
CA THR A 527 23.22 12.21 40.11
C THR A 527 23.26 13.59 39.46
N ALA A 528 22.45 13.82 38.42
CA ALA A 528 22.32 15.14 37.85
C ALA A 528 20.84 15.49 37.52
N HIS A 529 20.52 16.76 37.63
CA HIS A 529 19.35 17.29 36.91
C HIS A 529 19.79 17.54 35.47
N SER A 530 19.17 16.84 34.52
CA SER A 530 19.51 16.94 33.12
C SER A 530 18.37 17.52 32.31
N LEU A 531 18.70 18.36 31.34
CA LEU A 531 17.81 18.93 30.36
C LEU A 531 18.45 18.75 28.96
N ASN A 532 17.78 18.02 28.08
CA ASN A 532 18.18 17.82 26.70
C ASN A 532 17.14 18.47 25.79
N VAL A 533 17.58 19.26 24.82
CA VAL A 533 16.75 19.87 23.79
C VAL A 533 17.32 19.56 22.42
N SER A 534 16.45 19.27 21.43
CA SER A 534 16.91 19.18 20.06
C SER A 534 15.93 19.79 19.07
N ALA A 535 16.46 20.26 17.95
CA ALA A 535 15.71 20.69 16.78
C ALA A 535 16.30 19.98 15.56
N GLN A 536 15.45 19.27 14.85
CA GLN A 536 15.83 18.62 13.60
C GLN A 536 15.03 19.23 12.47
N TRP A 537 15.74 19.71 11.45
CA TRP A 537 15.17 20.07 10.17
C TRP A 537 15.44 18.97 9.16
N ARG A 538 14.41 18.48 8.49
CA ARG A 538 14.48 17.43 7.48
C ARG A 538 13.78 17.89 6.21
N ALA A 539 14.54 18.19 5.15
CA ALA A 539 13.96 18.58 3.87
C ALA A 539 13.15 17.45 3.21
N SER A 540 13.60 16.22 3.37
CA SER A 540 12.97 14.98 2.88
C SER A 540 13.76 13.77 3.41
N GLU A 541 13.51 12.59 2.88
CA GLU A 541 14.32 11.38 3.09
C GLU A 541 15.80 11.54 2.74
N ARG A 542 16.18 12.62 2.08
CA ARG A 542 17.53 12.80 1.54
C ARG A 542 18.44 13.72 2.36
N SER A 543 17.88 14.65 3.12
CA SER A 543 18.68 15.66 3.80
C SER A 543 18.09 16.02 5.14
N ALA A 544 18.90 15.98 6.17
CA ALA A 544 18.53 16.39 7.52
C ALA A 544 19.69 17.14 8.20
N ILE A 545 19.33 18.09 9.05
CA ILE A 545 20.22 18.78 9.98
C ILE A 545 19.60 18.65 11.36
N LYS A 546 20.38 18.18 12.34
CA LYS A 546 19.98 18.11 13.74
C LYS A 546 20.90 18.96 14.57
N LEU A 547 20.33 19.76 15.44
CA LEU A 547 21.01 20.50 16.49
C LEU A 547 20.49 20.00 17.83
N SER A 548 21.37 19.68 18.76
CA SER A 548 21.04 19.32 20.12
C SER A 548 21.88 20.08 21.13
N ALA A 549 21.32 20.31 22.31
CA ALA A 549 22.04 20.91 23.42
C ALA A 549 21.60 20.23 24.72
N ASN A 550 22.54 20.05 25.64
CA ASN A 550 22.27 19.52 26.95
C ASN A 550 22.83 20.44 28.06
N ALA A 551 22.16 20.39 29.19
CA ALA A 551 22.58 21.08 30.40
C ALA A 551 22.35 20.18 31.61
N ASP A 552 23.45 19.85 32.31
CA ASP A 552 23.44 18.95 33.46
C ASP A 552 23.96 19.65 34.70
N ARG A 553 23.25 19.47 35.79
CA ARG A 553 23.64 19.98 37.11
C ARG A 553 23.82 18.82 38.07
N TYR A 554 25.09 18.44 38.26
CA TYR A 554 25.47 17.31 39.11
C TYR A 554 25.32 17.63 40.60
N SER A 555 25.05 16.62 41.41
CA SER A 555 24.88 16.72 42.85
C SER A 555 26.17 17.08 43.59
N ASP A 556 27.35 16.86 42.99
CA ASP A 556 28.66 17.23 43.47
C ASP A 556 29.03 18.70 43.15
N GLY A 557 28.13 19.44 42.48
CA GLY A 557 28.29 20.85 42.12
C GLY A 557 28.88 21.07 40.72
N ASN A 558 29.28 20.03 39.98
CA ASN A 558 29.67 20.17 38.59
C ASN A 558 28.49 20.61 37.70
N ARG A 559 28.79 21.37 36.67
CA ARG A 559 27.81 21.80 35.65
C ARG A 559 28.40 21.47 34.30
N ARG A 560 27.67 20.62 33.51
CA ARG A 560 28.02 20.28 32.14
C ARG A 560 27.08 21.00 31.19
N HIS A 561 27.65 21.55 30.12
CA HIS A 561 26.90 22.06 28.99
C HIS A 561 27.51 21.48 27.72
N GLY A 562 26.66 21.02 26.83
CA GLY A 562 27.09 20.48 25.55
C GLY A 562 26.18 20.91 24.42
N TRP A 563 26.68 20.84 23.21
CA TRP A 563 25.92 20.97 21.99
C TRP A 563 26.50 20.03 20.93
N GLU A 564 25.63 19.62 20.02
CA GLU A 564 26.00 18.81 18.85
C GLU A 564 25.21 19.28 17.63
N ALA A 565 25.87 19.31 16.47
CA ALA A 565 25.29 19.56 15.18
C ALA A 565 25.63 18.38 14.25
N ALA A 566 24.61 17.84 13.61
CA ALA A 566 24.78 16.77 12.62
C ALA A 566 24.05 17.14 11.33
N TRP A 567 24.74 16.96 10.20
CA TRP A 567 24.17 17.07 8.86
C TRP A 567 24.32 15.72 8.16
N THR A 568 23.24 15.28 7.54
CA THR A 568 23.19 14.03 6.76
C THR A 568 22.64 14.33 5.38
N GLN A 569 23.26 13.78 4.36
CA GLN A 569 22.87 13.93 2.96
C GLN A 569 22.93 12.58 2.25
N ARG A 570 21.83 12.16 1.65
CA ARG A 570 21.81 11.01 0.76
C ARG A 570 22.59 11.29 -0.52
N ALA A 571 23.72 10.60 -0.66
CA ALA A 571 24.61 10.72 -1.80
C ALA A 571 24.14 9.83 -2.97
N TYR A 572 23.75 8.59 -2.67
CA TYR A 572 23.36 7.61 -3.70
C TYR A 572 22.14 6.80 -3.27
N THR A 573 21.32 6.41 -4.25
CA THR A 573 20.17 5.50 -4.07
C THR A 573 20.07 4.58 -5.27
N ALA A 574 19.99 3.29 -5.04
CA ALA A 574 19.66 2.25 -5.99
C ALA A 574 18.50 1.41 -5.42
N PRO A 575 17.88 0.50 -6.18
CA PRO A 575 16.89 -0.39 -5.62
C PRO A 575 17.41 -1.10 -4.37
N TRP A 576 16.76 -0.82 -3.22
CA TRP A 576 17.08 -1.38 -1.90
C TRP A 576 18.49 -1.10 -1.37
N PHE A 577 19.16 -0.11 -1.91
CA PHE A 577 20.49 0.29 -1.46
C PHE A 577 20.62 1.80 -1.38
N SER A 578 21.16 2.30 -0.28
CA SER A 578 21.40 3.72 -0.11
C SER A 578 22.77 3.99 0.53
N VAL A 579 23.31 5.15 0.18
CA VAL A 579 24.56 5.69 0.76
C VAL A 579 24.26 7.10 1.24
N ASP A 580 24.46 7.34 2.51
CA ASP A 580 24.41 8.65 3.12
C ASP A 580 25.80 9.10 3.53
N GLY A 581 26.14 10.35 3.34
CA GLY A 581 27.32 11.02 3.85
C GLY A 581 26.91 12.16 4.78
N GLY A 582 27.75 12.53 5.70
CA GLY A 582 27.43 13.59 6.64
C GLY A 582 28.64 14.18 7.36
N LEU A 583 28.35 15.19 8.15
CA LEU A 583 29.28 15.83 9.06
C LEU A 583 28.61 15.92 10.43
N GLN A 584 29.40 15.71 11.47
CA GLN A 584 29.02 15.85 12.86
C GLN A 584 30.06 16.69 13.58
N ALA A 585 29.61 17.63 14.41
CA ALA A 585 30.49 18.44 15.23
C ALA A 585 29.81 18.73 16.56
N GLY A 586 30.60 18.87 17.63
CA GLY A 586 30.06 19.19 18.92
C GLY A 586 31.14 19.69 19.87
N ALA A 587 30.66 20.16 21.02
CA ALA A 587 31.52 20.57 22.14
C ALA A 587 30.81 20.30 23.45
N THR A 588 31.58 20.02 24.47
CA THR A 588 31.15 19.93 25.86
C THR A 588 32.10 20.70 26.77
N SER A 589 31.57 21.25 27.86
CA SER A 589 32.33 21.92 28.90
C SER A 589 31.78 21.55 30.27
N ASN A 590 32.69 21.42 31.23
CA ASN A 590 32.38 21.14 32.63
C ASN A 590 32.97 22.22 33.52
N SER A 591 32.26 22.59 34.60
CA SER A 591 32.75 23.56 35.56
C SER A 591 33.78 22.98 36.52
N ARG A 592 33.87 21.64 36.63
CA ARG A 592 34.82 20.91 37.46
C ARG A 592 35.47 19.80 36.69
N SER A 593 36.78 19.63 36.81
CA SER A 593 37.56 18.52 36.26
C SER A 593 38.23 17.65 37.35
N ASP A 594 38.04 18.01 38.62
CA ASP A 594 38.55 17.29 39.79
C ASP A 594 37.54 16.28 40.37
N VAL A 595 36.75 15.64 39.51
CA VAL A 595 35.68 14.72 39.88
C VAL A 595 36.04 13.28 39.47
N PRO A 596 35.47 12.26 40.11
CA PRO A 596 35.88 10.86 39.87
C PRO A 596 35.40 10.25 38.55
N TYR A 597 34.73 11.00 37.72
CA TYR A 597 34.18 10.57 36.39
C TYR A 597 34.74 11.47 35.29
N TYR A 598 34.55 11.07 34.03
CA TYR A 598 35.03 11.85 32.89
C TYR A 598 34.33 13.22 32.82
N SER A 599 35.13 14.26 32.99
CA SER A 599 34.64 15.64 33.11
C SER A 599 35.70 16.61 32.56
N PRO A 600 35.94 16.61 31.24
CA PRO A 600 36.91 17.53 30.64
C PRO A 600 36.41 18.96 30.81
N SER A 601 37.35 19.89 31.17
CA SER A 601 37.02 21.31 31.25
C SER A 601 36.43 21.85 29.94
N CYS A 602 36.94 21.37 28.81
CA CYS A 602 36.32 21.45 27.51
C CYS A 602 36.73 20.29 26.63
N ALA A 603 35.85 19.86 25.74
CA ALA A 603 36.16 18.97 24.64
C ALA A 603 35.38 19.42 23.39
N ARG A 604 35.98 19.19 22.21
CA ARG A 604 35.39 19.54 20.93
C ARG A 604 35.69 18.42 19.95
N TRP A 605 34.75 18.17 19.03
CA TRP A 605 34.96 17.17 17.98
C TRP A 605 34.34 17.60 16.67
N ILE A 606 34.90 17.07 15.59
CA ILE A 606 34.35 17.11 14.26
C ILE A 606 34.65 15.78 13.56
N ALA A 607 33.65 15.21 12.92
CA ALA A 607 33.79 13.94 12.19
C ALA A 607 32.99 13.95 10.88
N ALA A 608 33.54 13.32 9.87
CA ALA A 608 32.82 12.89 8.69
C ALA A 608 32.11 11.57 9.01
N THR A 609 30.89 11.43 8.56
CA THR A 609 30.07 10.23 8.76
C THR A 609 29.65 9.63 7.43
N GLY A 610 29.49 8.32 7.39
CA GLY A 610 28.97 7.58 6.25
C GLY A 610 28.03 6.46 6.72
N ARG A 611 26.93 6.26 6.02
CA ARG A 611 26.00 5.15 6.25
C ARG A 611 25.74 4.44 4.94
N LEU A 612 25.86 3.12 4.97
CA LEU A 612 25.44 2.22 3.91
C LEU A 612 24.27 1.40 4.44
N GLU A 613 23.17 1.40 3.72
CA GLU A 613 21.99 0.61 4.07
C GLU A 613 21.57 -0.23 2.87
N ASN A 614 21.29 -1.50 3.10
CA ASN A 614 20.83 -2.40 2.05
C ASN A 614 19.76 -3.35 2.59
N MET A 615 18.66 -3.48 1.83
CA MET A 615 17.64 -4.48 2.03
C MET A 615 18.11 -5.79 1.37
N LEU A 616 18.36 -6.81 2.16
CA LEU A 616 18.74 -8.13 1.67
C LEU A 616 17.55 -8.94 1.17
N TYR A 617 16.42 -8.77 1.85
CA TYR A 617 15.17 -9.45 1.53
C TYR A 617 14.00 -8.61 2.00
N GLU A 618 12.99 -8.47 1.13
CA GLU A 618 11.70 -7.89 1.47
C GLU A 618 10.61 -8.64 0.70
N ARG A 619 9.61 -9.11 1.42
CA ARG A 619 8.44 -9.72 0.84
C ARG A 619 7.25 -9.53 1.78
N TYR A 620 6.34 -8.66 1.39
CA TYR A 620 5.20 -8.23 2.21
C TYR A 620 5.68 -7.65 3.55
N GLU A 621 5.25 -8.23 4.67
CA GLU A 621 5.66 -7.78 6.01
C GLU A 621 6.99 -8.39 6.49
N ARG A 622 7.62 -9.25 5.69
CA ARG A 622 8.90 -9.86 6.03
C ARG A 622 10.03 -9.04 5.42
N SER A 623 10.96 -8.63 6.25
CA SER A 623 12.12 -7.90 5.77
C SER A 623 13.39 -8.32 6.51
N TRP A 624 14.52 -8.20 5.83
CA TRP A 624 15.85 -8.37 6.38
C TRP A 624 16.78 -7.34 5.76
N SER A 625 17.30 -6.46 6.58
CA SER A 625 18.22 -5.41 6.15
C SER A 625 19.50 -5.44 6.95
N HIS A 626 20.53 -4.83 6.39
CA HIS A 626 21.78 -4.55 7.10
C HIS A 626 22.24 -3.11 6.87
N GLN A 627 23.02 -2.63 7.82
CA GLN A 627 23.51 -1.27 7.86
C GLN A 627 24.97 -1.26 8.31
N LEU A 628 25.75 -0.40 7.70
CA LEU A 628 27.12 -0.09 8.12
C LEU A 628 27.26 1.41 8.33
N ASP A 629 27.50 1.82 9.56
CA ASP A 629 27.80 3.20 9.95
C ASP A 629 29.29 3.35 10.19
N LEU A 630 29.87 4.40 9.66
CA LEU A 630 31.28 4.74 9.78
C LEU A 630 31.43 6.21 10.21
N SER A 631 32.37 6.50 11.07
CA SER A 631 32.78 7.88 11.33
C SER A 631 34.30 7.98 11.47
N PHE A 632 34.82 9.13 11.06
CA PHE A 632 36.23 9.47 11.24
C PHE A 632 36.37 10.98 11.42
N GLY A 633 37.21 11.37 12.41
CA GLY A 633 37.32 12.77 12.72
C GLY A 633 38.44 13.10 13.74
N SER A 634 38.35 14.28 14.28
CA SER A 634 39.24 14.83 15.31
C SER A 634 38.47 15.09 16.59
N TYR A 635 39.08 14.76 17.70
CA TYR A 635 38.59 15.04 19.06
C TYR A 635 39.71 15.83 19.79
N ASP A 636 39.36 16.94 20.38
CA ASP A 636 40.26 17.84 21.08
C ASP A 636 39.81 18.00 22.54
N GLU A 637 40.69 17.62 23.44
CA GLU A 637 40.54 17.90 24.86
C GLU A 637 41.44 19.10 25.24
N CYS A 638 40.85 20.18 25.70
CA CYS A 638 41.58 21.42 25.95
C CYS A 638 42.83 21.25 26.87
N ARG A 639 42.80 20.25 27.73
CA ARG A 639 43.90 19.96 28.66
C ARG A 639 44.97 19.00 28.06
N TYR A 640 44.53 18.10 27.21
CA TYR A 640 45.37 16.98 26.74
C TYR A 640 45.69 17.05 25.24
N GLY A 641 45.07 18.04 24.53
CA GLY A 641 45.28 18.24 23.10
C GLY A 641 44.37 17.38 22.21
N SER A 642 44.67 17.39 20.92
CA SER A 642 43.83 16.75 19.91
C SER A 642 44.35 15.36 19.54
N GLY A 643 43.39 14.50 19.17
CA GLY A 643 43.64 13.16 18.60
C GLY A 643 42.58 12.78 17.60
N TRP A 644 42.84 11.78 16.78
CA TRP A 644 41.84 11.26 15.89
C TRP A 644 40.75 10.47 16.65
N MET A 645 39.51 10.47 16.12
CA MET A 645 38.43 9.59 16.56
C MET A 645 37.91 8.80 15.37
N ALA A 646 37.44 7.59 15.61
CA ALA A 646 36.83 6.76 14.58
C ALA A 646 35.82 5.81 15.20
N SER A 647 34.78 5.50 14.45
CA SER A 647 33.83 4.44 14.80
C SER A 647 33.40 3.65 13.56
N ALA A 648 33.07 2.40 13.79
CA ALA A 648 32.42 1.53 12.82
C ALA A 648 31.35 0.71 13.54
N HIS A 649 30.17 0.65 12.99
CA HIS A 649 29.06 -0.15 13.50
C HIS A 649 28.40 -0.89 12.36
N TYR A 650 28.25 -2.20 12.49
CA TYR A 650 27.52 -3.04 11.58
C TYR A 650 26.32 -3.62 12.30
N GLY A 651 25.12 -3.37 11.74
CA GLY A 651 23.87 -3.87 12.29
C GLY A 651 23.03 -4.63 11.28
N GLN A 652 22.20 -5.52 11.77
CA GLN A 652 21.16 -6.20 11.00
C GLN A 652 19.81 -6.06 11.69
N ARG A 653 18.75 -5.98 10.87
CA ARG A 653 17.38 -5.97 11.33
C ARG A 653 16.58 -7.00 10.55
N TRP A 654 15.92 -7.89 11.27
CA TRP A 654 15.06 -8.93 10.72
C TRP A 654 13.63 -8.80 11.26
N ALA A 655 12.65 -8.64 10.37
CA ALA A 655 11.23 -8.64 10.69
C ALA A 655 10.59 -9.89 10.06
N PRO A 656 10.27 -10.94 10.83
CA PRO A 656 9.67 -12.18 10.33
C PRO A 656 8.20 -12.02 9.95
N HIS A 657 7.50 -11.04 10.52
CA HIS A 657 6.12 -10.66 10.19
C HIS A 657 5.84 -9.24 10.69
N ALA A 658 4.72 -8.67 10.26
CA ALA A 658 4.28 -7.37 10.77
C ALA A 658 4.16 -7.37 12.30
N GLY A 659 4.67 -6.33 12.92
CA GLY A 659 4.61 -6.15 14.37
C GLY A 659 5.64 -6.98 15.16
N LEU A 660 6.68 -7.53 14.53
CA LEU A 660 7.81 -8.14 15.24
C LEU A 660 9.11 -7.87 14.49
N ALA A 661 10.07 -7.29 15.17
CA ALA A 661 11.39 -7.04 14.60
C ALA A 661 12.50 -7.34 15.63
N PHE A 662 13.56 -7.97 15.15
CA PHE A 662 14.80 -8.23 15.88
C PHE A 662 15.92 -7.44 15.23
N GLY A 663 16.75 -6.80 16.04
CA GLY A 663 17.99 -6.18 15.62
C GLY A 663 19.16 -6.73 16.39
N TRP A 664 20.32 -6.76 15.76
CA TRP A 664 21.59 -6.97 16.43
C TRP A 664 22.67 -6.20 15.71
N GLY A 665 23.68 -5.77 16.45
CA GLY A 665 24.80 -5.05 15.89
C GLY A 665 26.09 -5.29 16.65
N ILE A 666 27.19 -5.02 15.97
CA ILE A 666 28.53 -4.96 16.55
C ILE A 666 29.17 -3.64 16.18
N GLY A 667 29.66 -2.94 17.19
CA GLY A 667 30.29 -1.65 17.06
C GLY A 667 31.73 -1.67 17.58
N TRP A 668 32.54 -0.80 17.02
CA TRP A 668 33.84 -0.44 17.51
C TRP A 668 33.96 1.07 17.51
N ASN A 669 34.54 1.61 18.59
CA ASN A 669 34.84 3.01 18.65
C ASN A 669 36.26 3.21 19.23
N SER A 670 36.92 4.26 18.79
CA SER A 670 38.26 4.66 19.28
C SER A 670 38.34 6.17 19.35
N GLN A 671 38.62 6.70 20.54
CA GLN A 671 38.77 8.14 20.77
C GLN A 671 39.72 8.44 21.93
N PRO A 672 40.27 9.65 22.05
CA PRO A 672 41.02 10.08 23.22
C PRO A 672 40.10 10.25 24.45
N TYR A 673 40.61 9.91 25.62
CA TYR A 673 40.03 10.13 26.93
C TYR A 673 41.12 10.48 27.94
N ASP A 674 41.08 11.66 28.55
CA ASP A 674 42.07 12.13 29.50
C ASP A 674 43.52 11.91 29.00
N GLY A 675 43.77 12.22 27.72
CA GLY A 675 45.04 12.06 27.07
C GLY A 675 45.42 10.61 26.72
N LYS A 676 44.58 9.63 26.99
CA LYS A 676 44.78 8.22 26.64
C LYS A 676 43.83 7.79 25.56
N ARG A 677 44.20 6.78 24.77
CA ARG A 677 43.31 6.21 23.78
C ARG A 677 42.42 5.14 24.41
N ASP A 678 41.12 5.31 24.22
CA ASP A 678 40.15 4.27 24.51
C ASP A 678 39.75 3.55 23.23
N ASN A 679 39.69 2.21 23.30
CA ASN A 679 39.18 1.34 22.25
C ASN A 679 38.07 0.48 22.87
N ARG A 680 36.87 0.60 22.34
CA ARG A 680 35.72 -0.08 22.87
C ARG A 680 35.03 -0.88 21.77
N VAL A 681 34.69 -2.13 22.07
CA VAL A 681 33.80 -2.96 21.24
C VAL A 681 32.43 -3.05 21.92
N MET A 682 31.39 -2.94 21.15
CA MET A 682 29.99 -2.96 21.60
C MET A 682 29.21 -4.03 20.85
N LEU A 683 28.27 -4.64 21.53
CA LEU A 683 27.25 -5.52 20.97
C LEU A 683 25.90 -4.95 21.40
N ASP A 684 24.99 -4.76 20.45
CA ASP A 684 23.63 -4.30 20.68
C ASP A 684 22.62 -5.32 20.20
N LEU A 685 21.52 -5.43 20.93
CA LEU A 685 20.36 -6.29 20.62
C LEU A 685 19.09 -5.46 20.79
N THR A 686 18.18 -5.55 19.84
CA THR A 686 16.86 -4.92 19.94
C THR A 686 15.77 -5.92 19.61
N LEU A 687 14.66 -5.81 20.33
CA LEU A 687 13.44 -6.52 20.04
C LEU A 687 12.28 -5.52 20.11
N HIS A 688 11.50 -5.46 19.06
CA HIS A 688 10.27 -4.70 19.01
C HIS A 688 9.10 -5.64 18.71
N TRP A 689 8.03 -5.51 19.50
CA TRP A 689 6.76 -6.19 19.27
C TRP A 689 5.59 -5.20 19.41
N GLY A 690 4.76 -5.13 18.39
CA GLY A 690 3.65 -4.18 18.24
C GLY A 690 3.67 -3.53 16.87
N GLU A 691 3.42 -2.22 16.78
CA GLU A 691 3.43 -1.45 15.52
C GLU A 691 4.46 -0.34 15.59
#